data_a09c829fc953e9fdaeccc86cd5362bff
#
_entry.id   a09c829fc953e9fdaeccc86cd5362bff
#
_cell.length_a   1.000
_cell.length_b   1.000
_cell.length_c   1.000
_cell.angle_alpha   90.00
_cell.angle_beta   90.00
_cell.angle_gamma   90.00
#
_symmetry.space_group_name_H-M   'P 1'
#
loop_
_entity.id
_entity.type
_entity.pdbx_description
1 polymer ?
#
loop_
_entity_poly.entity_id
_entity_poly.type
_entity_poly.pdbx_seq_one_letter_code
_entity_poly.pdbx_strand_id
1 'polypeptide(L)'
;MTLSRLAIIVLAFGVAGFAGAQSPIECRARPAASQAVERGWVAYRKGDISAAETEFKRALALCPNDAGALTGAGYAAMRQGRLADARTFFRRAIAADSNSYDAVAGAGMAAYRAGDPASARRSFERALQIAPRDSTALSYLAKLPTPIVDAGPTTRARPTTTAIFSRTGKRIFEVRDAAGRWSPLWIKAVNLGAALPGKYPSEFPPNDSTYERWIALIAEMGANAIRLYTIHPPHFYAAVRSWNLAHPAHPIWLIHGVWAELPPGKKEEKYDDPQWLGQFRGEMRHVVALLHGDAAIPASPGHASGVYRADVSQWTLGYIIGREWEPYSVVAYNASRPNRTSFSGPYITLRSGNPLEAWLAEQCDYLVNFEMQQYNAQRPIAYTNWPTLDPLMHPTETTKAREIAMLKARGEKIVEVPKEYDNDTVSLDAVRMRATDGFPAGVFASYHAYPYYPDFLLVDPGYLKARSPEGSSNYFGYLRELVAHHGDMPVVISEYGVPSSRGIGHFQPQGWNHGGLSEQQQALVDARLTRDIYASGAAGAGLFALIDEWFKKNWIVSDFEYPPERKRLWLNPLDAEENYGVVAMRAGSKGSRITIDGDSSDWRGRPVLYGATGSRFSGPAALQLKSLRVAQDEAYVYLRLDVGRIDWAHAHYQIGIDTYRRNLGDTQLPNTGSRAPVGLEFVLDLGGPQASQLLVDHLYNPYRPVAIPGSKPPAIQYVYNPAVRIVGNDLGQWDSLVVVPNRRKIGRDGSIYPAVSYNRNRLLYAREADNSLADWFADTRTRVIEVRLPWGMLQLLDPSTRSVLAGNTSIGKVSGATTDGFRFIVESYDPSNPRSGGDYLPRGVGTSKFAEPPTWSWQPWETPQWHAEVKPLFAAMQRTFAGIPEHPTAR
;
A
#
# COMPACT_ATOMS: atom_id res chain seq x y z
N MET A 1 -51.37 -62.48 17.58
CA MET A 1 -51.55 -63.86 17.06
C MET A 1 -50.19 -64.24 16.47
N THR A 2 -49.59 -65.23 17.12
CA THR A 2 -48.72 -66.35 16.73
C THR A 2 -47.37 -66.00 16.13
N LEU A 3 -46.28 -66.10 16.87
CA LEU A 3 -45.47 -67.28 17.32
C LEU A 3 -44.74 -68.01 16.17
N SER A 4 -43.40 -67.95 16.29
CA SER A 4 -42.47 -69.08 16.36
C SER A 4 -41.87 -69.59 15.04
N ARG A 5 -40.54 -69.63 14.81
CA ARG A 5 -39.64 -70.70 15.32
C ARG A 5 -38.16 -70.40 14.89
N LEU A 6 -37.30 -70.64 15.87
CA LEU A 6 -35.92 -71.02 15.85
C LEU A 6 -35.52 -71.92 14.64
N ALA A 7 -34.32 -71.67 14.11
CA ALA A 7 -33.45 -72.74 13.65
C ALA A 7 -31.99 -72.31 13.87
N ILE A 8 -31.32 -73.09 14.73
CA ILE A 8 -29.88 -73.03 14.98
C ILE A 8 -29.20 -73.86 13.87
N ILE A 9 -28.17 -73.25 13.24
CA ILE A 9 -27.10 -74.03 12.61
C ILE A 9 -25.76 -73.45 13.07
N VAL A 10 -24.98 -74.35 13.72
CA VAL A 10 -23.59 -74.16 14.13
C VAL A 10 -22.70 -74.76 13.03
N LEU A 11 -21.56 -74.08 12.81
CA LEU A 11 -20.27 -74.50 12.29
C LEU A 11 -19.79 -73.58 11.21
N ALA A 12 -18.61 -72.96 11.19
CA ALA A 12 -17.31 -73.40 11.50
C ALA A 12 -16.31 -72.26 11.76
N PHE A 13 -15.39 -72.49 12.59
CA PHE A 13 -14.26 -71.61 12.91
C PHE A 13 -13.43 -71.19 11.69
N GLY A 14 -13.32 -69.86 11.49
CA GLY A 14 -12.25 -69.22 10.75
C GLY A 14 -11.57 -68.20 11.67
N VAL A 15 -10.42 -68.57 12.21
CA VAL A 15 -9.58 -67.69 13.05
C VAL A 15 -9.03 -66.57 12.16
N ALA A 16 -9.68 -65.43 12.10
CA ALA A 16 -9.07 -64.19 11.67
C ALA A 16 -8.48 -63.53 12.90
N GLY A 17 -7.17 -63.51 12.97
CA GLY A 17 -6.38 -62.95 14.07
C GLY A 17 -6.76 -61.49 14.28
N PHE A 18 -7.27 -61.20 15.46
CA PHE A 18 -7.26 -59.84 16.01
C PHE A 18 -5.81 -59.44 16.14
N ALA A 19 -5.32 -58.53 15.24
CA ALA A 19 -4.13 -57.79 15.52
C ALA A 19 -4.36 -56.96 16.78
N GLY A 20 -3.99 -57.52 17.92
CA GLY A 20 -4.06 -56.80 19.19
C GLY A 20 -3.33 -55.48 19.09
N ALA A 21 -4.00 -54.38 19.46
CA ALA A 21 -3.36 -53.09 19.63
C ALA A 21 -2.18 -53.27 20.60
N GLN A 22 -0.95 -53.24 20.10
CA GLN A 22 0.24 -53.33 20.93
C GLN A 22 0.30 -52.12 21.88
N SER A 23 0.54 -52.36 23.15
CA SER A 23 0.61 -51.27 24.14
C SER A 23 1.79 -50.33 23.83
N PRO A 24 1.73 -49.02 24.18
CA PRO A 24 2.82 -48.06 24.00
C PRO A 24 4.18 -48.54 24.58
N ILE A 25 4.16 -49.40 25.58
CA ILE A 25 5.34 -49.94 26.26
C ILE A 25 6.04 -50.95 25.35
N GLU A 26 5.33 -51.79 24.62
CA GLU A 26 5.94 -52.81 23.72
C GLU A 26 6.65 -52.19 22.52
N CYS A 27 6.18 -51.04 22.05
CA CYS A 27 6.79 -50.32 20.92
C CYS A 27 8.16 -49.69 21.30
N ARG A 28 8.32 -49.16 22.48
CA ARG A 28 9.60 -48.58 22.98
C ARG A 28 10.70 -49.60 23.09
N ALA A 29 10.39 -50.89 23.17
CA ALA A 29 11.33 -52.00 23.25
C ALA A 29 11.89 -52.44 21.88
N ARG A 30 11.52 -51.82 20.77
CA ARG A 30 11.99 -52.17 19.41
C ARG A 30 13.02 -51.17 18.88
N PRO A 31 14.34 -51.43 19.03
CA PRO A 31 15.40 -50.47 18.64
C PRO A 31 15.29 -49.99 17.17
N ALA A 32 14.90 -50.90 16.27
CA ALA A 32 14.78 -50.57 14.85
C ALA A 32 13.67 -49.53 14.54
N ALA A 33 12.56 -49.56 15.29
CA ALA A 33 11.50 -48.54 15.14
C ALA A 33 11.96 -47.18 15.65
N SER A 34 12.58 -47.15 16.85
CA SER A 34 13.11 -45.89 17.40
C SER A 34 14.18 -45.24 16.50
N GLN A 35 15.10 -46.05 15.96
CA GLN A 35 16.11 -45.58 15.01
C GLN A 35 15.49 -45.03 13.72
N ALA A 36 14.42 -45.65 13.22
CA ALA A 36 13.71 -45.11 12.06
C ALA A 36 13.03 -43.78 12.37
N VAL A 37 12.41 -43.61 13.55
CA VAL A 37 11.86 -42.33 14.02
C VAL A 37 12.94 -41.25 14.06
N GLU A 38 14.08 -41.54 14.63
CA GLU A 38 15.22 -40.65 14.75
C GLU A 38 15.73 -40.19 13.36
N ARG A 39 15.95 -41.17 12.43
CA ARG A 39 16.34 -40.84 11.05
C ARG A 39 15.26 -39.99 10.34
N GLY A 40 14.00 -40.28 10.56
CA GLY A 40 12.89 -39.50 10.02
C GLY A 40 12.94 -38.05 10.48
N TRP A 41 13.18 -37.79 11.75
CA TRP A 41 13.33 -36.45 12.29
C TRP A 41 14.60 -35.74 11.81
N VAL A 42 15.70 -36.48 11.62
CA VAL A 42 16.92 -35.90 11.01
C VAL A 42 16.66 -35.46 9.57
N ALA A 43 16.02 -36.32 8.77
CA ALA A 43 15.65 -35.97 7.40
C ALA A 43 14.67 -34.77 7.35
N TYR A 44 13.68 -34.75 8.24
CA TYR A 44 12.72 -33.64 8.35
C TYR A 44 13.41 -32.31 8.65
N ARG A 45 14.33 -32.27 9.60
CA ARG A 45 15.10 -31.04 9.93
C ARG A 45 16.02 -30.58 8.80
N LYS A 46 16.50 -31.50 7.95
CA LYS A 46 17.27 -31.16 6.74
C LYS A 46 16.41 -30.71 5.57
N GLY A 47 15.08 -30.75 5.70
CA GLY A 47 14.15 -30.37 4.65
C GLY A 47 13.84 -31.47 3.65
N ASP A 48 14.41 -32.66 3.80
CA ASP A 48 14.10 -33.81 2.95
C ASP A 48 12.84 -34.53 3.45
N ILE A 49 11.70 -33.98 3.06
CA ILE A 49 10.38 -34.41 3.52
C ILE A 49 10.04 -35.80 2.98
N SER A 50 10.53 -36.18 1.80
CA SER A 50 10.30 -37.50 1.20
C SER A 50 11.04 -38.60 1.97
N ALA A 51 12.33 -38.38 2.29
CA ALA A 51 13.09 -39.28 3.11
C ALA A 51 12.52 -39.40 4.53
N ALA A 52 12.08 -38.26 5.10
CA ALA A 52 11.43 -38.23 6.42
C ALA A 52 10.16 -39.10 6.45
N GLU A 53 9.28 -38.93 5.45
CA GLU A 53 8.06 -39.71 5.31
C GLU A 53 8.34 -41.20 5.17
N THR A 54 9.37 -41.59 4.39
CA THR A 54 9.78 -42.98 4.20
C THR A 54 10.22 -43.61 5.55
N GLU A 55 11.04 -42.92 6.33
CA GLU A 55 11.49 -43.41 7.62
C GLU A 55 10.38 -43.48 8.67
N PHE A 56 9.45 -42.50 8.69
CA PHE A 56 8.28 -42.56 9.56
C PHE A 56 7.33 -43.69 9.18
N LYS A 57 7.11 -43.98 7.89
CA LYS A 57 6.36 -45.14 7.42
C LYS A 57 7.01 -46.45 7.82
N ARG A 58 8.35 -46.51 7.72
CA ARG A 58 9.13 -47.69 8.20
C ARG A 58 8.97 -47.91 9.70
N ALA A 59 9.02 -46.83 10.48
CA ALA A 59 8.78 -46.93 11.93
C ALA A 59 7.36 -47.42 12.22
N LEU A 60 6.36 -46.92 11.52
CA LEU A 60 4.94 -47.29 11.69
C LEU A 60 4.66 -48.72 11.22
N ALA A 61 5.41 -49.24 10.22
CA ALA A 61 5.33 -50.65 9.84
C ALA A 61 5.84 -51.59 10.94
N LEU A 62 6.83 -51.12 11.70
CA LEU A 62 7.38 -51.88 12.85
C LEU A 62 6.55 -51.68 14.13
N CYS A 63 6.00 -50.52 14.31
CA CYS A 63 5.20 -50.10 15.45
C CYS A 63 4.06 -49.15 15.03
N PRO A 64 2.86 -49.68 14.71
CA PRO A 64 1.77 -48.92 14.12
C PRO A 64 1.24 -47.76 14.97
N ASN A 65 1.45 -47.79 16.29
CA ASN A 65 0.98 -46.79 17.25
C ASN A 65 2.10 -46.02 17.93
N ASP A 66 3.30 -45.99 17.33
CA ASP A 66 4.39 -45.16 17.85
C ASP A 66 4.02 -43.66 17.73
N ALA A 67 3.88 -42.99 18.89
CA ALA A 67 3.44 -41.59 18.94
C ALA A 67 4.43 -40.66 18.25
N GLY A 68 5.75 -40.94 18.35
CA GLY A 68 6.81 -40.15 17.70
C GLY A 68 6.76 -40.26 16.17
N ALA A 69 6.59 -41.51 15.67
CA ALA A 69 6.47 -41.77 14.24
C ALA A 69 5.18 -41.18 13.67
N LEU A 70 4.05 -41.26 14.36
CA LEU A 70 2.79 -40.69 13.98
C LEU A 70 2.86 -39.14 13.95
N THR A 71 3.51 -38.57 14.97
CA THR A 71 3.74 -37.10 15.03
C THR A 71 4.61 -36.65 13.86
N GLY A 72 5.73 -37.35 13.60
CA GLY A 72 6.59 -37.05 12.47
C GLY A 72 5.91 -37.20 11.12
N ALA A 73 5.10 -38.24 10.90
CA ALA A 73 4.30 -38.43 9.71
C ALA A 73 3.26 -37.32 9.54
N GLY A 74 2.66 -36.85 10.63
CA GLY A 74 1.75 -35.69 10.64
C GLY A 74 2.42 -34.41 10.16
N TYR A 75 3.59 -34.10 10.68
CA TYR A 75 4.38 -32.93 10.22
C TYR A 75 4.84 -33.06 8.77
N ALA A 76 5.28 -34.24 8.33
CA ALA A 76 5.66 -34.48 6.95
C ALA A 76 4.48 -34.29 5.99
N ALA A 77 3.31 -34.83 6.32
CA ALA A 77 2.07 -34.62 5.55
C ALA A 77 1.65 -33.15 5.50
N MET A 78 1.76 -32.42 6.62
CA MET A 78 1.44 -31.00 6.70
C MET A 78 2.38 -30.15 5.84
N ARG A 79 3.67 -30.48 5.75
CA ARG A 79 4.64 -29.80 4.86
C ARG A 79 4.34 -30.03 3.38
N GLN A 80 3.72 -31.16 3.04
CA GLN A 80 3.30 -31.50 1.68
C GLN A 80 1.88 -30.99 1.34
N GLY A 81 1.24 -30.22 2.23
CA GLY A 81 -0.13 -29.71 2.04
C GLY A 81 -1.23 -30.76 2.23
N ARG A 82 -0.91 -31.99 2.62
CA ARG A 82 -1.88 -33.07 2.85
C ARG A 82 -2.51 -32.97 4.24
N LEU A 83 -3.33 -31.90 4.43
CA LEU A 83 -3.86 -31.53 5.75
C LEU A 83 -4.79 -32.59 6.35
N ALA A 84 -5.56 -33.32 5.53
CA ALA A 84 -6.45 -34.39 6.00
C ALA A 84 -5.63 -35.57 6.59
N ASP A 85 -4.56 -35.94 5.91
CA ASP A 85 -3.63 -37.00 6.40
C ASP A 85 -2.95 -36.55 7.69
N ALA A 86 -2.46 -35.31 7.72
CA ALA A 86 -1.82 -34.73 8.89
C ALA A 86 -2.73 -34.77 10.12
N ARG A 87 -4.00 -34.34 9.98
CA ARG A 87 -5.01 -34.43 11.05
C ARG A 87 -5.24 -35.87 11.53
N THR A 88 -5.22 -36.80 10.62
CA THR A 88 -5.39 -38.21 10.95
C THR A 88 -4.19 -38.78 11.72
N PHE A 89 -2.97 -38.45 11.30
CA PHE A 89 -1.74 -38.85 12.01
C PHE A 89 -1.65 -38.24 13.41
N PHE A 90 -1.90 -36.93 13.54
CA PHE A 90 -1.86 -36.27 14.86
C PHE A 90 -2.95 -36.81 15.79
N ARG A 91 -4.14 -37.09 15.33
CA ARG A 91 -5.19 -37.71 16.14
C ARG A 91 -4.75 -39.10 16.67
N ARG A 92 -4.15 -39.90 15.82
CA ARG A 92 -3.59 -41.22 16.24
C ARG A 92 -2.44 -41.05 17.21
N ALA A 93 -1.57 -40.05 17.00
CA ALA A 93 -0.45 -39.76 17.89
C ALA A 93 -0.96 -39.35 19.28
N ILE A 94 -1.97 -38.51 19.37
CA ILE A 94 -2.62 -38.08 20.63
C ILE A 94 -3.32 -39.25 21.30
N ALA A 95 -3.93 -40.17 20.54
CA ALA A 95 -4.51 -41.39 21.10
C ALA A 95 -3.45 -42.35 21.67
N ALA A 96 -2.26 -42.36 21.08
CA ALA A 96 -1.13 -43.18 21.55
C ALA A 96 -0.40 -42.50 22.74
N ASP A 97 -0.30 -41.18 22.77
CA ASP A 97 0.27 -40.38 23.85
C ASP A 97 -0.48 -39.03 23.97
N SER A 98 -1.41 -38.97 24.93
CA SER A 98 -2.25 -37.81 25.17
C SER A 98 -1.50 -36.59 25.73
N ASN A 99 -0.28 -36.77 26.21
CA ASN A 99 0.61 -35.75 26.75
C ASN A 99 1.72 -35.33 25.79
N SER A 100 1.73 -35.84 24.56
CA SER A 100 2.65 -35.39 23.52
C SER A 100 2.34 -33.98 23.09
N TYR A 101 3.15 -33.01 23.57
CA TYR A 101 3.05 -31.61 23.18
C TYR A 101 3.08 -31.45 21.65
N ASP A 102 4.06 -32.08 21.00
CA ASP A 102 4.26 -31.94 19.54
C ASP A 102 3.07 -32.48 18.72
N ALA A 103 2.45 -33.55 19.16
CA ALA A 103 1.26 -34.13 18.54
C ALA A 103 0.06 -33.19 18.69
N VAL A 104 -0.13 -32.64 19.90
CA VAL A 104 -1.26 -31.74 20.21
C VAL A 104 -1.08 -30.40 19.51
N ALA A 105 0.11 -29.78 19.54
CA ALA A 105 0.41 -28.55 18.84
C ALA A 105 0.33 -28.73 17.32
N GLY A 106 0.85 -29.87 16.80
CA GLY A 106 0.75 -30.23 15.38
C GLY A 106 -0.71 -30.39 14.90
N ALA A 107 -1.57 -30.98 15.73
CA ALA A 107 -3.02 -31.06 15.44
C ALA A 107 -3.65 -29.64 15.36
N GLY A 108 -3.25 -28.75 16.28
CA GLY A 108 -3.68 -27.35 16.25
C GLY A 108 -3.25 -26.64 14.98
N MET A 109 -1.99 -26.78 14.58
CA MET A 109 -1.46 -26.18 13.35
C MET A 109 -2.13 -26.72 12.09
N ALA A 110 -2.38 -28.05 12.05
CA ALA A 110 -3.08 -28.66 10.92
C ALA A 110 -4.53 -28.20 10.82
N ALA A 111 -5.24 -28.09 11.95
CA ALA A 111 -6.60 -27.55 12.01
C ALA A 111 -6.63 -26.06 11.60
N TYR A 112 -5.68 -25.25 12.08
CA TYR A 112 -5.55 -23.85 11.70
C TYR A 112 -5.38 -23.68 10.18
N ARG A 113 -4.46 -24.45 9.56
CA ARG A 113 -4.23 -24.42 8.11
C ARG A 113 -5.42 -24.98 7.31
N ALA A 114 -6.22 -25.83 7.90
CA ALA A 114 -7.43 -26.37 7.29
C ALA A 114 -8.65 -25.43 7.43
N GLY A 115 -8.49 -24.26 8.05
CA GLY A 115 -9.59 -23.32 8.28
C GLY A 115 -10.58 -23.79 9.34
N ASP A 116 -10.18 -24.63 10.28
CA ASP A 116 -10.99 -25.12 11.41
C ASP A 116 -10.53 -24.45 12.73
N PRO A 117 -11.00 -23.20 13.00
CA PRO A 117 -10.52 -22.45 14.16
C PRO A 117 -10.95 -23.05 15.49
N ALA A 118 -12.10 -23.73 15.54
CA ALA A 118 -12.60 -24.36 16.76
C ALA A 118 -11.73 -25.55 17.20
N SER A 119 -11.35 -26.41 16.25
CA SER A 119 -10.44 -27.52 16.54
C SER A 119 -9.03 -27.05 16.81
N ALA A 120 -8.56 -26.01 16.09
CA ALA A 120 -7.26 -25.40 16.32
C ALA A 120 -7.16 -24.85 17.75
N ARG A 121 -8.16 -24.11 18.21
CA ARG A 121 -8.24 -23.54 19.56
C ARG A 121 -8.14 -24.62 20.63
N ARG A 122 -9.03 -25.63 20.56
CA ARG A 122 -9.00 -26.74 21.53
C ARG A 122 -7.64 -27.42 21.63
N SER A 123 -7.00 -27.62 20.49
CA SER A 123 -5.66 -28.22 20.45
C SER A 123 -4.60 -27.33 21.08
N PHE A 124 -4.58 -26.01 20.78
CA PHE A 124 -3.59 -25.11 21.39
C PHE A 124 -3.86 -24.85 22.87
N GLU A 125 -5.11 -24.78 23.32
CA GLU A 125 -5.44 -24.71 24.74
C GLU A 125 -4.97 -25.97 25.46
N ARG A 126 -5.14 -27.14 24.86
CA ARG A 126 -4.57 -28.41 25.39
C ARG A 126 -3.05 -28.42 25.39
N ALA A 127 -2.42 -27.87 24.33
CA ALA A 127 -0.97 -27.72 24.29
C ALA A 127 -0.44 -26.85 25.43
N LEU A 128 -1.14 -25.78 25.79
CA LEU A 128 -0.79 -24.93 26.94
C LEU A 128 -1.05 -25.60 28.30
N GLN A 129 -1.97 -26.55 28.39
CA GLN A 129 -2.08 -27.40 29.61
C GLN A 129 -0.84 -28.28 29.80
N ILE A 130 -0.19 -28.72 28.71
CA ILE A 130 1.03 -29.51 28.73
C ILE A 130 2.26 -28.61 28.92
N ALA A 131 2.31 -27.45 28.24
CA ALA A 131 3.40 -26.47 28.25
C ALA A 131 2.85 -25.04 28.43
N PRO A 132 2.62 -24.58 29.68
CA PRO A 132 1.86 -23.32 29.93
C PRO A 132 2.48 -22.03 29.42
N ARG A 133 3.77 -22.02 29.07
CA ARG A 133 4.47 -20.82 28.55
C ARG A 133 4.94 -20.98 27.11
N ASP A 134 4.39 -21.94 26.37
CA ASP A 134 4.81 -22.16 25.00
C ASP A 134 4.40 -21.00 24.09
N SER A 135 5.40 -20.35 23.49
CA SER A 135 5.20 -19.18 22.63
C SER A 135 4.48 -19.49 21.32
N THR A 136 4.63 -20.72 20.82
CA THR A 136 3.98 -21.17 19.57
C THR A 136 2.49 -21.32 19.78
N ALA A 137 2.07 -22.06 20.80
CA ALA A 137 0.66 -22.23 21.11
C ALA A 137 -0.01 -20.89 21.47
N LEU A 138 0.66 -20.02 22.25
CA LEU A 138 0.17 -18.66 22.55
C LEU A 138 0.02 -17.82 21.27
N SER A 139 1.01 -17.86 20.38
CA SER A 139 0.97 -17.12 19.11
C SER A 139 -0.18 -17.58 18.20
N TYR A 140 -0.42 -18.88 18.12
CA TYR A 140 -1.55 -19.40 17.35
C TYR A 140 -2.90 -19.09 18.00
N LEU A 141 -3.03 -19.16 19.31
CA LEU A 141 -4.26 -18.78 20.02
C LEU A 141 -4.59 -17.31 19.83
N ALA A 142 -3.56 -16.44 19.81
CA ALA A 142 -3.74 -15.03 19.53
C ALA A 142 -4.23 -14.74 18.09
N LYS A 143 -3.95 -15.67 17.17
CA LYS A 143 -4.37 -15.58 15.76
C LYS A 143 -5.73 -16.26 15.49
N LEU A 144 -6.23 -17.04 16.45
CA LEU A 144 -7.51 -17.73 16.28
C LEU A 144 -8.67 -16.83 16.70
N PRO A 145 -9.80 -16.86 15.97
CA PRO A 145 -11.01 -16.15 16.40
C PRO A 145 -11.35 -16.55 17.84
N THR A 146 -11.60 -15.58 18.69
CA THR A 146 -12.09 -15.84 20.05
C THR A 146 -13.41 -16.62 19.93
N PRO A 147 -13.66 -17.66 20.73
CA PRO A 147 -14.95 -18.32 20.70
C PRO A 147 -16.03 -17.28 20.88
N ILE A 148 -17.00 -17.28 20.00
CA ILE A 148 -18.25 -16.58 20.26
C ILE A 148 -18.82 -17.29 21.49
N VAL A 149 -18.50 -16.81 22.68
CA VAL A 149 -19.42 -16.95 23.77
C VAL A 149 -20.59 -16.14 23.26
N ASP A 150 -21.65 -16.81 22.92
CA ASP A 150 -22.96 -16.18 22.75
C ASP A 150 -23.24 -15.45 24.08
N ALA A 151 -22.66 -14.27 24.21
CA ALA A 151 -23.15 -13.26 25.13
C ALA A 151 -24.48 -12.91 24.49
N GLY A 152 -25.51 -13.62 24.92
CA GLY A 152 -26.86 -13.40 24.51
C GLY A 152 -27.08 -11.89 24.49
N PRO A 153 -27.91 -11.39 23.57
CA PRO A 153 -28.07 -9.97 23.34
C PRO A 153 -28.12 -9.27 24.68
N THR A 154 -27.20 -8.34 24.94
CA THR A 154 -27.34 -7.46 26.09
C THR A 154 -28.73 -6.87 25.92
N THR A 155 -29.64 -7.12 26.85
CA THR A 155 -31.04 -6.67 26.83
C THR A 155 -31.07 -5.15 26.98
N ARG A 156 -30.50 -4.45 26.01
CA ARG A 156 -30.72 -3.01 25.85
C ARG A 156 -32.09 -2.86 25.28
N ALA A 157 -32.96 -2.22 26.01
CA ALA A 157 -34.33 -1.97 25.56
C ALA A 157 -34.24 -1.27 24.20
N ARG A 158 -34.80 -1.91 23.15
CA ARG A 158 -34.84 -1.32 21.81
C ARG A 158 -35.59 0.00 21.88
N PRO A 159 -35.05 1.11 21.36
CA PRO A 159 -35.73 2.40 21.37
C PRO A 159 -37.12 2.27 20.73
N THR A 160 -38.13 2.87 21.31
CA THR A 160 -39.52 2.85 20.78
C THR A 160 -39.65 3.76 19.54
N THR A 161 -38.78 4.80 19.44
CA THR A 161 -38.70 5.71 18.30
C THR A 161 -37.40 5.49 17.56
N THR A 162 -37.43 5.60 16.23
CA THR A 162 -36.24 5.48 15.40
C THR A 162 -35.25 6.58 15.72
N ALA A 163 -34.01 6.19 16.07
CA ALA A 163 -32.93 7.11 16.38
C ALA A 163 -32.26 7.58 15.07
N ILE A 164 -32.31 8.88 14.81
CA ILE A 164 -31.63 9.51 13.65
C ILE A 164 -30.85 10.70 14.18
N PHE A 165 -29.52 10.64 14.05
CA PHE A 165 -28.60 11.71 14.50
C PHE A 165 -28.03 12.52 13.35
N SER A 166 -28.06 11.96 12.13
CA SER A 166 -27.66 12.58 10.88
C SER A 166 -28.63 12.19 9.77
N ARG A 167 -28.84 13.09 8.81
CA ARG A 167 -29.65 12.84 7.63
C ARG A 167 -29.15 13.65 6.44
N THR A 168 -29.56 13.25 5.25
CA THR A 168 -29.36 14.03 4.04
C THR A 168 -30.44 15.09 3.93
N GLY A 169 -30.01 16.35 3.73
CA GLY A 169 -30.87 17.45 3.32
C GLY A 169 -30.69 17.74 1.83
N LYS A 170 -31.13 18.90 1.38
CA LYS A 170 -30.96 19.34 -0.01
C LYS A 170 -29.49 19.75 -0.23
N ARG A 171 -28.73 18.91 -0.94
CA ARG A 171 -27.29 19.08 -1.23
C ARG A 171 -26.38 19.20 0.01
N ILE A 172 -26.85 18.86 1.19
CA ILE A 172 -26.09 19.00 2.42
C ILE A 172 -26.44 17.91 3.42
N PHE A 173 -25.59 17.69 4.38
CA PHE A 173 -25.93 16.89 5.57
C PHE A 173 -26.55 17.78 6.63
N GLU A 174 -27.41 17.18 7.42
CA GLU A 174 -27.94 17.78 8.65
C GLU A 174 -27.65 16.86 9.82
N VAL A 175 -27.23 17.45 10.92
CA VAL A 175 -26.94 16.75 12.16
C VAL A 175 -27.85 17.25 13.29
N ARG A 176 -28.14 16.36 14.21
CA ARG A 176 -29.00 16.64 15.36
C ARG A 176 -28.15 16.93 16.59
N ASP A 177 -28.33 18.10 17.19
CA ASP A 177 -27.67 18.48 18.42
C ASP A 177 -28.29 17.79 19.66
N ALA A 178 -27.64 17.95 20.81
CA ALA A 178 -28.13 17.37 22.07
C ALA A 178 -29.53 17.91 22.48
N ALA A 179 -29.94 19.08 22.00
CA ALA A 179 -31.27 19.66 22.24
C ALA A 179 -32.31 19.14 21.21
N GLY A 180 -31.91 18.26 20.29
CA GLY A 180 -32.78 17.67 19.27
C GLY A 180 -33.02 18.56 18.06
N ARG A 181 -32.30 19.67 17.88
CA ARG A 181 -32.45 20.59 16.73
C ARG A 181 -31.57 20.13 15.59
N TRP A 182 -32.09 20.25 14.37
CA TRP A 182 -31.35 19.97 13.14
C TRP A 182 -30.59 21.21 12.69
N SER A 183 -29.31 21.02 12.32
CA SER A 183 -28.48 22.05 11.71
C SER A 183 -27.75 21.48 10.50
N PRO A 184 -27.57 22.27 9.42
CA PRO A 184 -26.76 21.84 8.29
C PRO A 184 -25.30 21.65 8.73
N LEU A 185 -24.62 20.69 8.10
CA LEU A 185 -23.20 20.40 8.33
C LEU A 185 -22.48 20.29 7.00
N TRP A 186 -21.41 21.08 6.82
CA TRP A 186 -20.43 20.83 5.77
C TRP A 186 -19.32 19.93 6.32
N ILE A 187 -19.10 18.78 5.68
CA ILE A 187 -18.18 17.75 6.18
C ILE A 187 -16.74 18.16 5.86
N LYS A 188 -15.92 18.36 6.89
CA LYS A 188 -14.48 18.59 6.86
C LYS A 188 -13.78 17.33 7.35
N ALA A 189 -13.70 16.31 6.49
CA ALA A 189 -13.18 15.01 6.90
C ALA A 189 -11.69 14.84 6.60
N VAL A 190 -11.06 13.96 7.38
CA VAL A 190 -9.72 13.43 7.13
C VAL A 190 -9.82 11.91 7.04
N ASN A 191 -9.20 11.33 6.03
CA ASN A 191 -9.10 9.88 5.89
C ASN A 191 -8.04 9.35 6.85
N LEU A 192 -8.41 8.36 7.67
CA LEU A 192 -7.55 7.77 8.67
C LEU A 192 -7.06 6.40 8.20
N GLY A 193 -5.82 6.35 7.70
CA GLY A 193 -5.03 5.14 7.64
C GLY A 193 -4.38 4.84 8.99
N ALA A 194 -3.93 3.62 9.19
CA ALA A 194 -3.34 3.22 10.47
C ALA A 194 -2.03 2.44 10.32
N ALA A 195 -1.51 2.32 9.10
CA ALA A 195 -0.28 1.59 8.82
C ALA A 195 0.95 2.44 9.13
N LEU A 196 1.45 2.33 10.34
CA LEU A 196 2.74 2.91 10.71
C LEU A 196 3.90 2.24 9.93
N PRO A 197 5.05 2.91 9.76
CA PRO A 197 6.21 2.29 9.11
C PRO A 197 6.56 0.92 9.69
N GLY A 198 6.82 -0.04 8.82
CA GLY A 198 7.03 -1.43 9.20
C GLY A 198 5.76 -2.25 9.36
N LYS A 199 4.58 -1.66 9.20
CA LYS A 199 3.27 -2.28 9.42
C LYS A 199 2.45 -2.38 8.14
N TYR A 200 1.59 -3.39 8.09
CA TYR A 200 0.52 -3.48 7.10
C TYR A 200 -0.70 -2.68 7.53
N PRO A 201 -1.63 -2.36 6.62
CA PRO A 201 -2.85 -1.61 6.95
C PRO A 201 -3.67 -2.21 8.08
N SER A 202 -3.60 -3.53 8.26
CA SER A 202 -4.32 -4.27 9.30
C SER A 202 -3.54 -4.45 10.61
N GLU A 203 -2.34 -3.89 10.72
CA GLU A 203 -1.52 -3.91 11.93
C GLU A 203 -1.64 -2.55 12.63
N PHE A 204 -2.75 -2.35 13.31
CA PHE A 204 -3.13 -1.08 13.94
C PHE A 204 -2.21 -0.66 15.09
N PRO A 205 -2.15 0.65 15.43
CA PRO A 205 -1.49 1.11 16.63
C PRO A 205 -1.97 0.36 17.88
N PRO A 206 -1.05 -0.13 18.73
CA PRO A 206 -1.40 -1.03 19.82
C PRO A 206 -1.95 -0.32 21.06
N ASN A 207 -1.91 1.02 21.13
CA ASN A 207 -2.27 1.78 22.32
C ASN A 207 -3.21 2.95 22.00
N ASP A 208 -3.96 3.34 23.03
CA ASP A 208 -4.96 4.42 22.98
C ASP A 208 -4.31 5.77 22.67
N SER A 209 -3.14 6.04 23.25
CA SER A 209 -2.49 7.36 23.17
C SER A 209 -2.14 7.80 21.75
N THR A 210 -1.99 6.88 20.81
CA THR A 210 -1.76 7.21 19.39
C THR A 210 -3.04 7.76 18.77
N TYR A 211 -4.18 7.11 19.00
CA TYR A 211 -5.46 7.60 18.50
C TYR A 211 -5.91 8.89 19.18
N GLU A 212 -5.69 9.01 20.48
CA GLU A 212 -5.99 10.25 21.20
C GLU A 212 -5.23 11.45 20.61
N ARG A 213 -3.91 11.28 20.35
CA ARG A 213 -3.11 12.34 19.70
C ARG A 213 -3.60 12.63 18.28
N TRP A 214 -3.97 11.62 17.50
CA TRP A 214 -4.46 11.82 16.15
C TRP A 214 -5.81 12.53 16.12
N ILE A 215 -6.74 12.16 17.01
CA ILE A 215 -8.05 12.82 17.15
C ILE A 215 -7.85 14.29 17.57
N ALA A 216 -6.96 14.55 18.52
CA ALA A 216 -6.64 15.90 18.94
C ALA A 216 -6.05 16.73 17.78
N LEU A 217 -5.12 16.17 17.02
CA LEU A 217 -4.52 16.82 15.85
C LEU A 217 -5.55 17.13 14.76
N ILE A 218 -6.46 16.19 14.49
CA ILE A 218 -7.55 16.35 13.51
C ILE A 218 -8.47 17.49 13.94
N ALA A 219 -8.86 17.53 15.23
CA ALA A 219 -9.70 18.59 15.76
C ALA A 219 -8.99 19.96 15.74
N GLU A 220 -7.70 20.01 16.12
CA GLU A 220 -6.88 21.22 16.08
C GLU A 220 -6.73 21.76 14.66
N MET A 221 -6.65 20.89 13.66
CA MET A 221 -6.66 21.27 12.24
C MET A 221 -8.00 21.88 11.81
N GLY A 222 -9.06 21.75 12.60
CA GLY A 222 -10.40 22.27 12.30
C GLY A 222 -11.24 21.31 11.46
N ALA A 223 -10.83 20.06 11.34
CA ALA A 223 -11.68 19.02 10.78
C ALA A 223 -12.77 18.63 11.78
N ASN A 224 -13.95 18.26 11.27
CA ASN A 224 -15.10 17.84 12.06
C ASN A 224 -15.48 16.37 11.86
N ALA A 225 -14.78 15.66 10.97
CA ALA A 225 -15.06 14.25 10.72
C ALA A 225 -13.80 13.44 10.44
N ILE A 226 -13.88 12.15 10.77
CA ILE A 226 -12.89 11.12 10.37
C ILE A 226 -13.61 10.13 9.46
N ARG A 227 -13.02 9.87 8.28
CA ARG A 227 -13.45 8.76 7.45
C ARG A 227 -12.57 7.53 7.70
N LEU A 228 -13.20 6.39 7.92
CA LEU A 228 -12.57 5.09 8.05
C LEU A 228 -12.87 4.23 6.83
N TYR A 229 -11.94 3.35 6.46
CA TYR A 229 -12.12 2.35 5.39
C TYR A 229 -12.64 1.03 5.95
N THR A 230 -12.07 0.62 7.08
CA THR A 230 -12.27 -0.68 7.71
C THR A 230 -12.51 -0.50 9.21
N ILE A 231 -12.83 -1.59 9.87
CA ILE A 231 -12.94 -1.62 11.33
C ILE A 231 -11.56 -1.36 11.96
N HIS A 232 -11.51 -0.45 12.93
CA HIS A 232 -10.37 -0.18 13.80
C HIS A 232 -10.50 -0.94 15.14
N PRO A 233 -9.41 -1.07 15.93
CA PRO A 233 -9.48 -1.71 17.23
C PRO A 233 -10.44 -1.00 18.20
N PRO A 234 -10.94 -1.68 19.25
CA PRO A 234 -11.89 -1.11 20.21
C PRO A 234 -11.45 0.19 20.86
N HIS A 235 -10.17 0.37 21.11
CA HIS A 235 -9.61 1.56 21.74
C HIS A 235 -9.71 2.81 20.85
N PHE A 236 -9.76 2.68 19.53
CA PHE A 236 -10.06 3.81 18.65
C PHE A 236 -11.45 4.41 18.94
N TYR A 237 -12.48 3.56 19.00
CA TYR A 237 -13.86 4.02 19.26
C TYR A 237 -14.01 4.55 20.68
N ALA A 238 -13.29 3.98 21.64
CA ALA A 238 -13.23 4.49 23.00
C ALA A 238 -12.61 5.91 23.04
N ALA A 239 -11.53 6.15 22.28
CA ALA A 239 -10.90 7.47 22.17
C ALA A 239 -11.85 8.50 21.53
N VAL A 240 -12.54 8.14 20.42
CA VAL A 240 -13.54 9.02 19.78
C VAL A 240 -14.67 9.36 20.75
N ARG A 241 -15.20 8.36 21.46
CA ARG A 241 -16.24 8.58 22.47
C ARG A 241 -15.76 9.51 23.58
N SER A 242 -14.59 9.28 24.13
CA SER A 242 -14.01 10.10 25.19
C SER A 242 -13.80 11.54 24.73
N TRP A 243 -13.27 11.73 23.52
CA TRP A 243 -13.12 13.06 22.93
C TRP A 243 -14.45 13.80 22.82
N ASN A 244 -15.46 13.16 22.23
CA ASN A 244 -16.75 13.79 21.97
C ASN A 244 -17.54 14.10 23.24
N LEU A 245 -17.41 13.28 24.26
CA LEU A 245 -17.97 13.60 25.60
C LEU A 245 -17.30 14.79 26.26
N ALA A 246 -15.99 14.96 26.03
CA ALA A 246 -15.25 16.12 26.56
C ALA A 246 -15.48 17.40 25.72
N HIS A 247 -15.86 17.27 24.44
CA HIS A 247 -16.03 18.38 23.49
C HIS A 247 -17.41 18.38 22.83
N PRO A 248 -18.52 18.44 23.59
CA PRO A 248 -19.86 18.26 23.03
C PRO A 248 -20.29 19.34 22.04
N ALA A 249 -19.67 20.54 22.08
CA ALA A 249 -19.94 21.63 21.14
C ALA A 249 -19.27 21.42 19.77
N HIS A 250 -18.19 20.65 19.73
CA HIS A 250 -17.39 20.38 18.52
C HIS A 250 -17.01 18.91 18.46
N PRO A 251 -17.98 18.00 18.29
CA PRO A 251 -17.71 16.58 18.21
C PRO A 251 -16.99 16.24 16.91
N ILE A 252 -16.15 15.23 16.94
CA ILE A 252 -15.60 14.58 15.75
C ILE A 252 -16.57 13.50 15.30
N TRP A 253 -17.13 13.68 14.11
CA TRP A 253 -18.04 12.75 13.47
C TRP A 253 -17.29 11.60 12.81
N LEU A 254 -17.93 10.46 12.65
CA LEU A 254 -17.42 9.32 11.91
C LEU A 254 -18.19 9.13 10.59
N ILE A 255 -17.48 8.91 9.50
CA ILE A 255 -17.99 8.30 8.28
C ILE A 255 -17.35 6.92 8.21
N HIS A 256 -18.13 5.88 8.40
CA HIS A 256 -17.57 4.54 8.53
C HIS A 256 -17.66 3.77 7.21
N GLY A 257 -16.51 3.31 6.72
CA GLY A 257 -16.42 2.41 5.59
C GLY A 257 -16.80 0.97 5.96
N VAL A 258 -17.34 0.27 4.99
CA VAL A 258 -17.45 -1.19 5.00
C VAL A 258 -16.70 -1.70 3.79
N TRP A 259 -15.46 -2.09 3.99
CA TRP A 259 -14.59 -2.53 2.91
C TRP A 259 -15.08 -3.81 2.27
N ALA A 260 -15.00 -3.90 0.95
CA ALA A 260 -15.26 -5.11 0.18
C ALA A 260 -13.95 -5.59 -0.46
N GLU A 261 -13.59 -6.83 -0.22
CA GLU A 261 -12.53 -7.48 -0.98
C GLU A 261 -12.94 -7.66 -2.44
N LEU A 262 -11.98 -7.97 -3.32
CA LEU A 262 -12.31 -8.31 -4.70
C LEU A 262 -13.13 -9.59 -4.74
N PRO A 263 -14.26 -9.64 -5.47
CA PRO A 263 -15.05 -10.85 -5.57
C PRO A 263 -14.30 -11.94 -6.35
N PRO A 264 -14.65 -13.22 -6.14
CA PRO A 264 -14.04 -14.29 -6.92
C PRO A 264 -14.45 -14.22 -8.39
N GLY A 265 -13.74 -14.98 -9.23
CA GLY A 265 -13.96 -15.01 -10.67
C GLY A 265 -12.69 -14.63 -11.45
N LYS A 266 -12.68 -14.96 -12.75
CA LYS A 266 -11.52 -14.62 -13.60
C LYS A 266 -11.37 -13.12 -13.86
N LYS A 267 -12.48 -12.41 -13.77
CA LYS A 267 -12.58 -10.95 -13.89
C LYS A 267 -13.14 -10.34 -12.60
N GLU A 268 -13.01 -11.06 -11.47
CA GLU A 268 -13.48 -10.57 -10.17
C GLU A 268 -14.97 -10.16 -10.19
N GLU A 269 -15.79 -10.94 -10.90
CA GLU A 269 -17.17 -10.58 -11.24
C GLU A 269 -18.25 -11.31 -10.43
N LYS A 270 -17.88 -12.23 -9.52
CA LYS A 270 -18.88 -13.06 -8.83
C LYS A 270 -19.38 -12.41 -7.53
N TYR A 271 -20.02 -11.25 -7.64
CA TYR A 271 -20.57 -10.50 -6.49
C TYR A 271 -21.68 -11.26 -5.73
N ASP A 272 -22.31 -12.23 -6.38
CA ASP A 272 -23.34 -13.08 -5.77
C ASP A 272 -22.79 -14.41 -5.22
N ASP A 273 -21.45 -14.58 -5.18
CA ASP A 273 -20.87 -15.77 -4.57
C ASP A 273 -21.28 -15.85 -3.09
N PRO A 274 -21.91 -16.94 -2.65
CA PRO A 274 -22.52 -17.01 -1.32
C PRO A 274 -21.51 -16.84 -0.18
N GLN A 275 -20.26 -17.33 -0.37
CA GLN A 275 -19.22 -17.22 0.65
C GLN A 275 -18.72 -15.79 0.75
N TRP A 276 -18.37 -15.19 -0.39
CA TRP A 276 -17.88 -13.82 -0.45
C TRP A 276 -18.94 -12.81 0.03
N LEU A 277 -20.17 -12.93 -0.47
CA LEU A 277 -21.29 -12.08 -0.06
C LEU A 277 -21.61 -12.24 1.43
N GLY A 278 -21.53 -13.49 1.93
CA GLY A 278 -21.71 -13.77 3.35
C GLY A 278 -20.66 -13.09 4.23
N GLN A 279 -19.40 -13.03 3.78
CA GLN A 279 -18.33 -12.31 4.46
C GLN A 279 -18.56 -10.80 4.43
N PHE A 280 -18.88 -10.23 3.28
CA PHE A 280 -19.17 -8.80 3.12
C PHE A 280 -20.35 -8.34 3.98
N ARG A 281 -21.45 -9.11 3.98
CA ARG A 281 -22.59 -8.86 4.89
C ARG A 281 -22.24 -9.09 6.35
N GLY A 282 -21.32 -9.99 6.64
CA GLY A 282 -20.75 -10.18 7.98
C GLY A 282 -20.05 -8.92 8.48
N GLU A 283 -19.23 -8.32 7.63
CA GLU A 283 -18.54 -7.07 7.94
C GLU A 283 -19.51 -5.90 8.16
N MET A 284 -20.58 -5.80 7.33
CA MET A 284 -21.66 -4.83 7.56
C MET A 284 -22.29 -4.97 8.96
N ARG A 285 -22.59 -6.21 9.38
CA ARG A 285 -23.13 -6.45 10.74
C ARG A 285 -22.15 -6.07 11.82
N HIS A 286 -20.86 -6.39 11.64
CA HIS A 286 -19.80 -5.99 12.60
C HIS A 286 -19.72 -4.47 12.73
N VAL A 287 -19.69 -3.75 11.61
CA VAL A 287 -19.63 -2.28 11.62
C VAL A 287 -20.84 -1.69 12.33
N VAL A 288 -22.04 -2.14 12.02
CA VAL A 288 -23.23 -1.65 12.71
C VAL A 288 -23.14 -1.93 14.22
N ALA A 289 -22.86 -3.17 14.61
CA ALA A 289 -22.85 -3.57 16.02
C ALA A 289 -21.76 -2.83 16.83
N LEU A 290 -20.55 -2.68 16.27
CA LEU A 290 -19.46 -1.98 16.98
C LEU A 290 -19.75 -0.49 17.19
N LEU A 291 -20.41 0.17 16.24
CA LEU A 291 -20.79 1.58 16.39
C LEU A 291 -21.78 1.80 17.52
N HIS A 292 -22.62 0.82 17.78
CA HIS A 292 -23.53 0.78 18.93
C HIS A 292 -22.88 0.26 20.23
N GLY A 293 -21.58 -0.03 20.22
CA GLY A 293 -20.86 -0.56 21.38
C GLY A 293 -21.26 -1.99 21.76
N ASP A 294 -21.74 -2.77 20.81
CA ASP A 294 -22.33 -4.09 21.02
C ASP A 294 -21.73 -5.15 20.09
N ALA A 295 -20.41 -5.17 19.96
CA ALA A 295 -19.73 -6.16 19.13
C ALA A 295 -18.63 -6.90 19.89
N ALA A 296 -18.50 -8.20 19.59
CA ALA A 296 -17.35 -9.02 19.92
C ALA A 296 -16.83 -9.65 18.62
N ILE A 297 -15.78 -9.05 18.06
CA ILE A 297 -15.21 -9.49 16.78
C ILE A 297 -14.04 -10.41 17.06
N PRO A 298 -14.11 -11.67 16.59
CA PRO A 298 -13.06 -12.64 16.81
C PRO A 298 -11.78 -12.26 16.07
N ALA A 299 -10.62 -12.66 16.62
CA ALA A 299 -9.33 -12.46 15.98
C ALA A 299 -9.26 -13.18 14.63
N SER A 300 -8.90 -12.43 13.60
CA SER A 300 -8.67 -12.92 12.24
C SER A 300 -7.43 -12.25 11.66
N PRO A 301 -6.60 -12.97 10.91
CA PRO A 301 -5.47 -12.35 10.22
C PRO A 301 -5.93 -11.20 9.31
N GLY A 302 -5.24 -10.06 9.41
CA GLY A 302 -5.55 -8.91 8.58
C GLY A 302 -6.81 -8.14 8.97
N HIS A 303 -7.37 -8.36 10.16
CA HIS A 303 -8.60 -7.71 10.60
C HIS A 303 -8.51 -7.25 12.05
N ALA A 304 -9.09 -6.09 12.37
CA ALA A 304 -9.23 -5.63 13.74
C ALA A 304 -10.22 -6.52 14.51
N SER A 305 -9.92 -6.76 15.77
CA SER A 305 -10.70 -7.68 16.61
C SER A 305 -10.77 -7.19 18.04
N GLY A 306 -11.68 -7.76 18.83
CA GLY A 306 -11.84 -7.46 20.22
C GLY A 306 -13.28 -7.21 20.63
N VAL A 307 -13.46 -6.69 21.85
CA VAL A 307 -14.79 -6.41 22.41
C VAL A 307 -15.04 -4.90 22.37
N TYR A 308 -16.01 -4.47 21.58
CA TYR A 308 -16.37 -3.07 21.36
C TYR A 308 -17.49 -2.70 22.33
N ARG A 309 -17.23 -1.77 23.27
CA ARG A 309 -18.17 -1.29 24.28
C ARG A 309 -18.47 0.21 24.18
N ALA A 310 -17.69 0.93 23.38
CA ALA A 310 -17.87 2.35 23.19
C ALA A 310 -18.96 2.62 22.14
N ASP A 311 -20.13 3.03 22.61
CA ASP A 311 -21.22 3.48 21.73
C ASP A 311 -20.86 4.85 21.15
N VAL A 312 -20.61 4.90 19.83
CA VAL A 312 -20.34 6.11 19.05
C VAL A 312 -21.42 6.38 18.00
N SER A 313 -22.53 5.64 18.08
CA SER A 313 -23.61 5.69 17.09
C SER A 313 -24.18 7.08 16.90
N GLN A 314 -24.31 7.88 17.96
CA GLN A 314 -24.80 9.26 17.89
C GLN A 314 -23.87 10.23 17.13
N TRP A 315 -22.58 9.87 16.97
CA TRP A 315 -21.58 10.66 16.24
C TRP A 315 -21.17 10.02 14.91
N THR A 316 -21.98 9.10 14.39
CA THR A 316 -21.73 8.51 13.08
C THR A 316 -22.61 9.18 12.03
N LEU A 317 -21.99 9.90 11.10
CA LEU A 317 -22.65 10.64 10.02
C LEU A 317 -23.26 9.72 8.97
N GLY A 318 -22.60 8.62 8.65
CA GLY A 318 -23.09 7.73 7.61
C GLY A 318 -22.15 6.58 7.31
N TYR A 319 -22.61 5.70 6.42
CA TYR A 319 -21.85 4.58 5.90
C TYR A 319 -21.42 4.83 4.46
N ILE A 320 -20.22 4.35 4.11
CA ILE A 320 -19.79 4.22 2.72
C ILE A 320 -19.38 2.76 2.52
N ILE A 321 -20.15 2.01 1.74
CA ILE A 321 -19.86 0.60 1.48
C ILE A 321 -19.00 0.41 0.24
N GLY A 322 -18.19 -0.64 0.24
CA GLY A 322 -17.41 -1.08 -0.90
C GLY A 322 -16.04 -0.44 -1.00
N ARG A 323 -15.55 -0.37 -2.21
CA ARG A 323 -14.22 0.08 -2.62
C ARG A 323 -14.34 0.82 -3.94
N GLU A 324 -13.24 1.34 -4.48
CA GLU A 324 -13.17 1.68 -5.89
C GLU A 324 -13.36 0.40 -6.71
N TRP A 325 -14.53 0.31 -7.35
CA TRP A 325 -14.90 -0.88 -8.11
C TRP A 325 -14.12 -0.91 -9.43
N GLU A 326 -13.64 -2.09 -9.80
CA GLU A 326 -12.87 -2.25 -11.02
C GLU A 326 -13.79 -2.22 -12.26
N PRO A 327 -13.59 -1.33 -13.24
CA PRO A 327 -14.48 -1.22 -14.41
C PRO A 327 -14.67 -2.56 -15.15
N TYR A 328 -13.59 -3.33 -15.31
CA TYR A 328 -13.68 -4.65 -15.96
C TYR A 328 -14.54 -5.66 -15.18
N SER A 329 -14.52 -5.56 -13.86
CA SER A 329 -15.35 -6.40 -12.97
C SER A 329 -16.83 -6.01 -13.08
N VAL A 330 -17.12 -4.69 -13.08
CA VAL A 330 -18.48 -4.15 -13.27
C VAL A 330 -19.06 -4.60 -14.62
N VAL A 331 -18.30 -4.43 -15.71
CA VAL A 331 -18.69 -4.88 -17.06
C VAL A 331 -18.99 -6.38 -17.08
N ALA A 332 -18.11 -7.20 -16.47
CA ALA A 332 -18.28 -8.65 -16.47
C ALA A 332 -19.50 -9.09 -15.64
N TYR A 333 -19.74 -8.47 -14.48
CA TYR A 333 -20.93 -8.74 -13.68
C TYR A 333 -22.21 -8.35 -14.42
N ASN A 334 -22.25 -7.15 -14.99
CA ASN A 334 -23.41 -6.67 -15.75
C ASN A 334 -23.75 -7.62 -16.91
N ALA A 335 -22.75 -8.09 -17.62
CA ALA A 335 -22.93 -9.07 -18.69
C ALA A 335 -23.45 -10.42 -18.17
N SER A 336 -23.08 -10.83 -16.96
CA SER A 336 -23.52 -12.09 -16.34
C SER A 336 -24.95 -12.03 -15.76
N ARG A 337 -25.49 -10.83 -15.55
CA ARG A 337 -26.80 -10.58 -14.90
C ARG A 337 -27.66 -9.55 -15.65
N PRO A 338 -27.81 -9.65 -16.98
CA PRO A 338 -28.39 -8.57 -17.80
C PRO A 338 -29.84 -8.17 -17.40
N ASN A 339 -30.59 -9.05 -16.73
CA ASN A 339 -31.96 -8.82 -16.32
C ASN A 339 -32.09 -8.20 -14.91
N ARG A 340 -30.99 -8.02 -14.18
CA ARG A 340 -30.99 -7.41 -12.85
C ARG A 340 -30.88 -5.89 -12.96
N THR A 341 -31.96 -5.22 -13.33
CA THR A 341 -32.01 -3.80 -13.63
C THR A 341 -32.75 -2.97 -12.60
N SER A 342 -33.30 -3.59 -11.55
CA SER A 342 -34.05 -2.90 -10.51
C SER A 342 -33.89 -3.60 -9.17
N PHE A 343 -34.17 -2.86 -8.10
CA PHE A 343 -34.25 -3.36 -6.73
C PHE A 343 -35.37 -2.63 -5.98
N SER A 344 -36.10 -3.34 -5.11
CA SER A 344 -37.13 -2.78 -4.24
C SER A 344 -37.00 -3.38 -2.85
N GLY A 345 -36.40 -2.65 -1.94
CA GLY A 345 -36.28 -2.97 -0.52
C GLY A 345 -37.21 -2.11 0.35
N PRO A 346 -37.27 -2.38 1.66
CA PRO A 346 -38.07 -1.59 2.60
C PRO A 346 -37.53 -0.15 2.77
N TYR A 347 -36.23 0.08 2.59
CA TYR A 347 -35.58 1.35 2.84
C TYR A 347 -35.01 1.99 1.57
N ILE A 348 -34.56 1.19 0.63
CA ILE A 348 -33.92 1.65 -0.60
C ILE A 348 -34.56 1.01 -1.81
N THR A 349 -34.77 1.80 -2.87
CA THR A 349 -35.24 1.36 -4.16
C THR A 349 -34.35 1.83 -5.29
N LEU A 350 -34.29 1.04 -6.36
CA LEU A 350 -33.70 1.39 -7.64
C LEU A 350 -34.63 0.91 -8.74
N ARG A 351 -35.28 1.84 -9.44
CA ARG A 351 -36.32 1.49 -10.46
C ARG A 351 -35.73 1.03 -11.77
N SER A 352 -34.59 1.62 -12.16
CA SER A 352 -33.92 1.30 -13.42
C SER A 352 -32.44 1.64 -13.30
N GLY A 353 -31.59 0.67 -13.57
CA GLY A 353 -30.13 0.81 -13.53
C GLY A 353 -29.45 -0.38 -14.17
N ASN A 354 -28.13 -0.43 -14.06
CA ASN A 354 -27.37 -1.61 -14.46
C ASN A 354 -27.34 -2.66 -13.33
N PRO A 355 -26.94 -3.91 -13.62
CA PRO A 355 -26.96 -4.99 -12.64
C PRO A 355 -26.17 -4.72 -11.37
N LEU A 356 -24.99 -4.05 -11.44
CA LEU A 356 -24.23 -3.77 -10.24
C LEU A 356 -24.86 -2.64 -9.42
N GLU A 357 -25.49 -1.64 -10.03
CA GLU A 357 -26.25 -0.62 -9.31
C GLU A 357 -27.41 -1.24 -8.53
N ALA A 358 -28.12 -2.21 -9.11
CA ALA A 358 -29.19 -2.94 -8.43
C ALA A 358 -28.64 -3.80 -7.27
N TRP A 359 -27.46 -4.39 -7.44
CA TRP A 359 -26.77 -5.13 -6.39
C TRP A 359 -26.32 -4.19 -5.25
N LEU A 360 -25.74 -3.04 -5.58
CA LEU A 360 -25.31 -2.03 -4.60
C LEU A 360 -26.50 -1.51 -3.79
N ALA A 361 -27.63 -1.22 -4.45
CA ALA A 361 -28.85 -0.82 -3.77
C ALA A 361 -29.34 -1.88 -2.77
N GLU A 362 -29.27 -3.17 -3.15
CA GLU A 362 -29.60 -4.27 -2.25
C GLU A 362 -28.65 -4.35 -1.05
N GLN A 363 -27.33 -4.16 -1.25
CA GLN A 363 -26.39 -4.22 -0.13
C GLN A 363 -26.58 -3.03 0.82
N CYS A 364 -26.84 -1.83 0.29
CA CYS A 364 -27.18 -0.67 1.10
C CYS A 364 -28.46 -0.91 1.91
N ASP A 365 -29.51 -1.42 1.28
CA ASP A 365 -30.78 -1.77 1.97
C ASP A 365 -30.57 -2.84 3.05
N TYR A 366 -29.74 -3.84 2.77
CA TYR A 366 -29.39 -4.88 3.74
C TYR A 366 -28.76 -4.29 5.01
N LEU A 367 -27.81 -3.37 4.89
CA LEU A 367 -27.14 -2.73 6.02
C LEU A 367 -28.14 -1.91 6.84
N VAL A 368 -28.92 -1.04 6.18
CA VAL A 368 -29.95 -0.22 6.83
C VAL A 368 -31.00 -1.09 7.52
N ASN A 369 -31.46 -2.15 6.86
CA ASN A 369 -32.43 -3.08 7.43
C ASN A 369 -31.89 -3.78 8.68
N PHE A 370 -30.62 -4.20 8.67
CA PHE A 370 -29.99 -4.82 9.83
C PHE A 370 -29.94 -3.84 11.00
N GLU A 371 -29.51 -2.59 10.79
CA GLU A 371 -29.44 -1.59 11.85
C GLU A 371 -30.83 -1.25 12.40
N MET A 372 -31.82 -1.14 11.54
CA MET A 372 -33.22 -0.93 11.95
C MET A 372 -33.74 -2.09 12.78
N GLN A 373 -33.50 -3.34 12.38
CA GLN A 373 -33.95 -4.50 13.13
C GLN A 373 -33.29 -4.65 14.49
N GLN A 374 -32.00 -4.37 14.59
CA GLN A 374 -31.25 -4.59 15.82
C GLN A 374 -31.33 -3.39 16.78
N TYR A 375 -31.23 -2.16 16.26
CA TYR A 375 -31.02 -0.96 17.07
C TYR A 375 -32.12 0.11 16.90
N ASN A 376 -33.07 -0.08 15.97
CA ASN A 376 -34.06 0.91 15.58
C ASN A 376 -33.42 2.30 15.33
N ALA A 377 -32.31 2.31 14.56
CA ALA A 377 -31.53 3.50 14.23
C ALA A 377 -31.28 3.57 12.73
N GLN A 378 -31.10 4.77 12.22
CA GLN A 378 -30.78 5.03 10.83
C GLN A 378 -29.71 6.12 10.71
N ARG A 379 -28.93 6.04 9.66
CA ARG A 379 -28.01 7.06 9.20
C ARG A 379 -27.83 7.02 7.69
N PRO A 380 -27.40 8.12 7.06
CA PRO A 380 -27.14 8.18 5.63
C PRO A 380 -26.23 7.07 5.13
N ILE A 381 -26.45 6.60 3.90
CA ILE A 381 -25.63 5.57 3.28
C ILE A 381 -25.25 5.93 1.85
N ALA A 382 -24.05 5.57 1.45
CA ALA A 382 -23.55 5.62 0.08
C ALA A 382 -22.72 4.37 -0.24
N TYR A 383 -22.42 4.18 -1.49
CA TYR A 383 -21.34 3.30 -1.93
C TYR A 383 -20.17 4.13 -2.48
N THR A 384 -18.97 3.56 -2.44
CA THR A 384 -17.78 4.22 -3.01
C THR A 384 -17.89 4.29 -4.52
N ASN A 385 -17.62 5.45 -5.09
CA ASN A 385 -17.49 5.67 -6.52
C ASN A 385 -16.22 6.50 -6.82
N TRP A 386 -15.84 6.56 -8.08
CA TRP A 386 -14.68 7.31 -8.56
C TRP A 386 -14.86 7.72 -10.02
N PRO A 387 -14.08 8.69 -10.54
CA PRO A 387 -14.32 9.25 -11.89
C PRO A 387 -14.26 8.22 -13.02
N THR A 388 -13.57 7.11 -12.86
CA THR A 388 -13.52 6.01 -13.83
C THR A 388 -14.88 5.35 -14.08
N LEU A 389 -15.78 5.42 -13.10
CA LEU A 389 -17.13 4.86 -13.12
C LEU A 389 -18.22 5.90 -12.88
N ASP A 390 -17.92 7.17 -13.00
CA ASP A 390 -18.90 8.23 -12.80
C ASP A 390 -20.03 8.20 -13.85
N PRO A 391 -21.16 8.88 -13.62
CA PRO A 391 -22.27 8.88 -14.56
C PRO A 391 -22.10 9.89 -15.71
N LEU A 392 -21.00 10.63 -15.77
CA LEU A 392 -20.78 11.63 -16.81
C LEU A 392 -20.22 10.99 -18.08
N MET A 393 -20.32 11.71 -19.18
CA MET A 393 -19.79 11.28 -20.46
C MET A 393 -18.64 12.20 -20.88
N HIS A 394 -17.47 11.61 -21.09
CA HIS A 394 -16.25 12.36 -21.41
C HIS A 394 -15.83 12.12 -22.88
N PRO A 395 -16.01 13.11 -23.79
CA PRO A 395 -15.69 12.95 -25.21
C PRO A 395 -14.21 12.64 -25.47
N THR A 396 -13.34 13.06 -24.56
CA THR A 396 -11.89 12.89 -24.67
C THR A 396 -11.40 11.50 -24.23
N GLU A 397 -12.28 10.69 -23.59
CA GLU A 397 -11.98 9.32 -23.24
C GLU A 397 -12.34 8.33 -24.35
N THR A 398 -11.67 7.19 -24.36
CA THR A 398 -11.96 6.08 -25.28
C THR A 398 -11.58 4.75 -24.69
N THR A 399 -12.20 3.67 -25.12
CA THR A 399 -11.78 2.32 -24.71
C THR A 399 -10.48 1.94 -25.41
N LYS A 400 -9.66 1.12 -24.75
CA LYS A 400 -8.40 0.58 -25.28
C LYS A 400 -8.59 -0.09 -26.64
N ALA A 401 -9.65 -0.86 -26.82
CA ALA A 401 -9.97 -1.53 -28.08
C ALA A 401 -10.22 -0.51 -29.21
N ARG A 402 -10.98 0.55 -28.93
CA ARG A 402 -11.27 1.61 -29.90
C ARG A 402 -10.01 2.43 -30.21
N GLU A 403 -9.22 2.78 -29.20
CA GLU A 403 -7.96 3.49 -29.39
C GLU A 403 -7.01 2.71 -30.30
N ILE A 404 -6.83 1.39 -30.04
CA ILE A 404 -6.03 0.50 -30.91
C ILE A 404 -6.56 0.49 -32.34
N ALA A 405 -7.88 0.42 -32.53
CA ALA A 405 -8.49 0.43 -33.87
C ALA A 405 -8.20 1.75 -34.59
N MET A 406 -8.31 2.89 -33.89
CA MET A 406 -8.03 4.23 -34.46
C MET A 406 -6.55 4.39 -34.82
N LEU A 407 -5.63 3.94 -33.97
CA LEU A 407 -4.18 3.96 -34.25
C LEU A 407 -3.84 3.12 -35.49
N LYS A 408 -4.39 1.90 -35.58
CA LYS A 408 -4.22 1.03 -36.75
C LYS A 408 -4.77 1.68 -38.04
N ALA A 409 -5.95 2.31 -37.97
CA ALA A 409 -6.55 3.02 -39.11
C ALA A 409 -5.67 4.20 -39.59
N ARG A 410 -4.82 4.74 -38.72
CA ARG A 410 -3.84 5.79 -39.04
C ARG A 410 -2.51 5.22 -39.57
N GLY A 411 -2.37 3.91 -39.70
CA GLY A 411 -1.14 3.25 -40.16
C GLY A 411 -0.05 3.13 -39.11
N GLU A 412 -0.40 3.33 -37.82
CA GLU A 412 0.57 3.23 -36.71
C GLU A 412 0.73 1.78 -36.26
N LYS A 413 1.97 1.38 -35.90
CA LYS A 413 2.25 0.13 -35.24
C LYS A 413 2.18 0.32 -33.73
N ILE A 414 1.40 -0.54 -33.07
CA ILE A 414 1.33 -0.55 -31.60
C ILE A 414 2.61 -1.20 -31.07
N VAL A 415 3.41 -0.42 -30.35
CA VAL A 415 4.68 -0.91 -29.75
C VAL A 415 4.40 -1.58 -28.41
N GLU A 416 3.56 -0.96 -27.60
CA GLU A 416 3.12 -1.45 -26.29
C GLU A 416 1.74 -0.87 -25.98
N VAL A 417 0.91 -1.65 -25.29
CA VAL A 417 -0.39 -1.17 -24.81
C VAL A 417 -0.37 -1.23 -23.28
N PRO A 418 -0.16 -0.11 -22.61
CA PRO A 418 -0.13 -0.06 -21.16
C PRO A 418 -1.39 -0.64 -20.52
N LYS A 419 -1.24 -1.27 -19.35
CA LYS A 419 -2.38 -1.67 -18.53
C LYS A 419 -3.02 -0.41 -17.96
N GLU A 420 -4.27 -0.19 -18.30
CA GLU A 420 -5.03 0.99 -17.89
C GLU A 420 -6.51 0.64 -17.81
N TYR A 421 -7.25 1.34 -16.98
CA TYR A 421 -8.71 1.22 -16.95
C TYR A 421 -9.35 1.87 -18.18
N ASP A 422 -10.42 1.24 -18.67
CA ASP A 422 -11.28 1.81 -19.68
C ASP A 422 -12.33 2.72 -18.99
N ASN A 423 -12.14 4.02 -19.06
CA ASN A 423 -13.10 5.01 -18.57
C ASN A 423 -14.30 5.09 -19.50
N ASP A 424 -15.45 5.57 -19.03
CA ASP A 424 -16.70 5.72 -19.77
C ASP A 424 -17.24 4.42 -20.42
N THR A 425 -16.75 3.26 -20.04
CA THR A 425 -17.26 1.96 -20.54
C THR A 425 -18.53 1.53 -19.82
N VAL A 426 -18.60 1.83 -18.54
CA VAL A 426 -19.72 1.55 -17.65
C VAL A 426 -19.73 2.60 -16.54
N SER A 427 -20.93 2.95 -16.06
CA SER A 427 -21.08 3.92 -14.98
C SER A 427 -21.81 3.32 -13.78
N LEU A 428 -21.62 3.92 -12.62
CA LEU A 428 -22.37 3.70 -11.39
C LEU A 428 -23.01 5.03 -10.98
N ASP A 429 -24.32 5.16 -11.18
CA ASP A 429 -25.05 6.40 -10.94
C ASP A 429 -25.85 6.35 -9.63
N ALA A 430 -25.32 7.01 -8.60
CA ALA A 430 -25.93 7.06 -7.27
C ALA A 430 -27.34 7.69 -7.28
N VAL A 431 -27.66 8.55 -8.24
CA VAL A 431 -28.98 9.20 -8.37
C VAL A 431 -30.09 8.18 -8.61
N ARG A 432 -29.77 7.00 -9.13
CA ARG A 432 -30.75 5.92 -9.37
C ARG A 432 -31.18 5.23 -8.08
N MET A 433 -30.37 5.28 -7.05
CA MET A 433 -30.67 4.76 -5.71
C MET A 433 -31.50 5.79 -4.94
N ARG A 434 -32.68 5.42 -4.46
CA ARG A 434 -33.63 6.30 -3.77
C ARG A 434 -34.00 5.75 -2.41
N ALA A 435 -34.01 6.62 -1.42
CA ALA A 435 -34.59 6.33 -0.11
C ALA A 435 -36.13 6.22 -0.26
N THR A 436 -36.73 5.25 0.45
CA THR A 436 -38.17 5.19 0.64
C THR A 436 -38.62 6.12 1.77
N ASP A 437 -39.92 6.30 1.95
CA ASP A 437 -40.47 7.04 3.10
C ASP A 437 -40.05 6.42 4.45
N GLY A 438 -39.74 5.12 4.46
CA GLY A 438 -39.21 4.40 5.64
C GLY A 438 -37.77 4.72 5.97
N PHE A 439 -37.06 5.49 5.10
CA PHE A 439 -35.64 5.82 5.28
C PHE A 439 -35.36 7.34 5.27
N PRO A 440 -35.87 8.08 6.24
CA PRO A 440 -35.66 9.52 6.33
C PRO A 440 -34.20 9.97 6.55
N ALA A 441 -33.27 9.05 6.96
CA ALA A 441 -31.84 9.36 7.01
C ALA A 441 -31.26 9.59 5.62
N GLY A 442 -31.73 8.87 4.61
CA GLY A 442 -31.48 9.15 3.20
C GLY A 442 -30.18 8.58 2.63
N VAL A 443 -29.96 8.84 1.36
CA VAL A 443 -28.81 8.39 0.57
C VAL A 443 -27.97 9.56 0.09
N PHE A 444 -26.69 9.38 -0.11
CA PHE A 444 -25.77 10.38 -0.65
C PHE A 444 -24.82 9.76 -1.67
N ALA A 445 -24.14 10.60 -2.45
CA ALA A 445 -23.10 10.16 -3.37
C ALA A 445 -21.71 10.37 -2.76
N SER A 446 -20.82 9.41 -2.91
CA SER A 446 -19.47 9.41 -2.37
C SER A 446 -18.47 9.15 -3.49
N TYR A 447 -17.54 10.09 -3.70
CA TYR A 447 -16.54 10.01 -4.76
C TYR A 447 -15.12 10.16 -4.22
N HIS A 448 -14.21 9.32 -4.73
CA HIS A 448 -12.78 9.56 -4.68
C HIS A 448 -12.41 10.33 -5.94
N ALA A 449 -12.11 11.61 -5.83
CA ALA A 449 -11.84 12.46 -6.98
C ALA A 449 -10.53 13.22 -6.80
N TYR A 450 -9.52 12.83 -7.57
CA TYR A 450 -8.20 13.44 -7.59
C TYR A 450 -8.02 14.33 -8.82
N PRO A 451 -7.23 15.42 -8.74
CA PRO A 451 -7.14 16.38 -9.85
C PRO A 451 -6.33 15.86 -11.04
N TYR A 452 -5.57 14.80 -10.90
CA TYR A 452 -4.60 14.30 -11.88
C TYR A 452 -5.04 13.03 -12.60
N TYR A 453 -6.13 12.39 -12.21
CA TYR A 453 -6.61 11.14 -12.82
C TYR A 453 -8.14 11.01 -12.72
N PRO A 454 -8.85 10.48 -13.75
CA PRO A 454 -8.39 10.06 -15.09
C PRO A 454 -8.01 11.21 -16.04
N ASP A 455 -7.43 10.85 -17.20
CA ASP A 455 -6.88 11.81 -18.15
C ASP A 455 -7.90 12.79 -18.74
N PHE A 456 -9.19 12.47 -18.78
CA PHE A 456 -10.21 13.42 -19.26
C PHE A 456 -10.21 14.71 -18.42
N LEU A 457 -9.90 14.62 -17.11
CA LEU A 457 -9.75 15.80 -16.26
C LEU A 457 -8.65 16.75 -16.76
N LEU A 458 -7.63 16.19 -17.42
CA LEU A 458 -6.44 16.92 -17.86
C LEU A 458 -6.57 17.51 -19.26
N VAL A 459 -7.43 16.94 -20.09
CA VAL A 459 -7.44 17.20 -21.53
C VAL A 459 -8.80 17.67 -22.04
N ASP A 460 -9.89 17.48 -21.29
CA ASP A 460 -11.22 17.92 -21.73
C ASP A 460 -11.27 19.45 -21.85
N PRO A 461 -11.60 19.99 -23.04
CA PRO A 461 -11.64 21.44 -23.27
C PRO A 461 -12.64 22.17 -22.38
N GLY A 462 -13.72 21.51 -21.95
CA GLY A 462 -14.71 22.08 -21.03
C GLY A 462 -14.10 22.33 -19.66
N TYR A 463 -13.39 21.34 -19.14
CA TYR A 463 -12.73 21.47 -17.84
C TYR A 463 -11.52 22.39 -17.85
N LEU A 464 -10.71 22.35 -18.91
CA LEU A 464 -9.56 23.26 -19.06
C LEU A 464 -9.94 24.74 -19.10
N LYS A 465 -11.17 25.09 -19.56
CA LYS A 465 -11.68 26.43 -19.56
C LYS A 465 -12.38 26.86 -18.27
N ALA A 466 -12.65 25.92 -17.38
CA ALA A 466 -13.36 26.16 -16.14
C ALA A 466 -12.57 27.05 -15.19
N ARG A 467 -13.30 27.90 -14.46
CA ARG A 467 -12.74 28.81 -13.48
C ARG A 467 -13.52 28.71 -12.18
N SER A 468 -12.82 28.50 -11.09
CA SER A 468 -13.34 28.65 -9.74
C SER A 468 -13.21 30.10 -9.27
N PRO A 469 -13.71 30.48 -8.10
CA PRO A 469 -13.49 31.82 -7.52
C PRO A 469 -12.01 32.24 -7.43
N GLU A 470 -11.08 31.25 -7.38
CA GLU A 470 -9.63 31.50 -7.28
C GLU A 470 -8.88 31.39 -8.61
N GLY A 471 -9.56 31.28 -9.73
CA GLY A 471 -8.96 31.23 -11.05
C GLY A 471 -9.18 29.89 -11.77
N SER A 472 -8.36 29.59 -12.77
CA SER A 472 -8.51 28.38 -13.58
C SER A 472 -8.42 27.11 -12.74
N SER A 473 -9.37 26.20 -12.95
CA SER A 473 -9.42 24.91 -12.26
C SER A 473 -10.25 23.90 -13.08
N ASN A 474 -9.57 22.98 -13.74
CA ASN A 474 -10.20 21.84 -14.41
C ASN A 474 -10.94 20.94 -13.42
N TYR A 475 -10.35 20.73 -12.26
CA TYR A 475 -10.94 19.98 -11.14
C TYR A 475 -12.28 20.58 -10.70
N PHE A 476 -12.34 21.90 -10.49
CA PHE A 476 -13.60 22.58 -10.18
C PHE A 476 -14.63 22.41 -11.30
N GLY A 477 -14.20 22.46 -12.56
CA GLY A 477 -15.08 22.24 -13.71
C GLY A 477 -15.77 20.88 -13.65
N TYR A 478 -14.99 19.83 -13.43
CA TYR A 478 -15.49 18.47 -13.25
C TYR A 478 -16.43 18.34 -12.05
N LEU A 479 -15.99 18.82 -10.87
CA LEU A 479 -16.79 18.71 -9.65
C LEU A 479 -18.14 19.41 -9.77
N ARG A 480 -18.18 20.57 -10.42
CA ARG A 480 -19.41 21.32 -10.63
C ARG A 480 -20.39 20.56 -11.52
N GLU A 481 -19.89 19.91 -12.56
CA GLU A 481 -20.70 19.06 -13.44
C GLU A 481 -21.22 17.83 -12.67
N LEU A 482 -20.35 17.18 -11.92
CA LEU A 482 -20.71 16.03 -11.09
C LEU A 482 -21.78 16.39 -10.06
N VAL A 483 -21.62 17.49 -9.32
CA VAL A 483 -22.62 17.95 -8.34
C VAL A 483 -23.94 18.33 -9.04
N ALA A 484 -23.87 18.97 -10.21
CA ALA A 484 -25.07 19.34 -10.98
C ALA A 484 -25.85 18.08 -11.44
N HIS A 485 -25.18 17.02 -11.88
CA HIS A 485 -25.79 15.73 -12.23
C HIS A 485 -26.59 15.15 -11.06
N HIS A 486 -26.07 15.24 -9.85
CA HIS A 486 -26.71 14.66 -8.66
C HIS A 486 -27.92 15.46 -8.16
N GLY A 487 -28.17 16.67 -8.68
CA GLY A 487 -29.33 17.49 -8.33
C GLY A 487 -29.39 17.85 -6.86
N ASP A 488 -30.39 17.38 -6.14
CA ASP A 488 -30.56 17.66 -4.70
C ASP A 488 -29.86 16.64 -3.78
N MET A 489 -29.31 15.54 -4.32
CA MET A 489 -28.55 14.55 -3.54
C MET A 489 -27.23 15.14 -3.06
N PRO A 490 -26.89 15.04 -1.77
CA PRO A 490 -25.57 15.44 -1.29
C PRO A 490 -24.44 14.65 -1.96
N VAL A 491 -23.42 15.36 -2.43
CA VAL A 491 -22.19 14.76 -2.98
C VAL A 491 -21.05 15.03 -2.01
N VAL A 492 -20.39 13.99 -1.53
CA VAL A 492 -19.19 14.06 -0.69
C VAL A 492 -17.99 13.63 -1.52
N ILE A 493 -17.00 14.48 -1.63
CA ILE A 493 -15.69 14.08 -2.17
C ILE A 493 -14.93 13.44 -1.02
N SER A 494 -15.14 12.14 -0.86
CA SER A 494 -14.66 11.37 0.29
C SER A 494 -13.16 11.08 0.25
N GLU A 495 -12.53 11.25 -0.93
CA GLU A 495 -11.08 11.35 -1.08
C GLU A 495 -10.69 12.41 -2.10
N TYR A 496 -9.68 13.20 -1.74
CA TYR A 496 -8.99 14.14 -2.60
C TYR A 496 -7.64 14.50 -2.00
N GLY A 497 -6.74 15.01 -2.80
CA GLY A 497 -5.44 15.51 -2.36
C GLY A 497 -4.36 15.33 -3.43
N VAL A 498 -3.16 15.81 -3.13
CA VAL A 498 -1.95 15.56 -3.91
C VAL A 498 -0.81 15.16 -2.95
N PRO A 499 0.10 14.26 -3.35
CA PRO A 499 1.20 13.85 -2.48
C PRO A 499 2.44 14.72 -2.64
N SER A 500 3.22 14.83 -1.56
CA SER A 500 4.54 15.45 -1.57
C SER A 500 5.63 14.42 -1.80
N SER A 501 5.82 13.97 -3.02
CA SER A 501 6.82 12.98 -3.39
C SER A 501 7.82 13.52 -4.42
N ARG A 502 9.02 12.91 -4.47
CA ARG A 502 10.05 13.21 -5.47
C ARG A 502 9.68 12.68 -6.85
N GLY A 503 9.05 11.51 -6.89
CA GLY A 503 8.57 10.91 -8.12
C GLY A 503 7.25 11.50 -8.57
N ILE A 504 6.98 11.42 -9.89
CA ILE A 504 5.74 11.90 -10.51
C ILE A 504 5.06 10.71 -11.16
N GLY A 505 3.92 10.30 -10.61
CA GLY A 505 3.08 9.24 -11.16
C GLY A 505 2.18 9.71 -12.30
N HIS A 506 1.71 10.98 -12.26
CA HIS A 506 0.88 11.56 -13.30
C HIS A 506 1.01 13.09 -13.33
N PHE A 507 1.22 13.67 -14.50
CA PHE A 507 1.24 15.13 -14.68
C PHE A 507 -0.18 15.69 -14.86
N GLN A 508 -0.36 16.90 -14.38
CA GLN A 508 -1.58 17.67 -14.46
C GLN A 508 -1.25 19.10 -14.97
N PRO A 509 -2.03 19.69 -15.91
CA PRO A 509 -1.66 20.94 -16.58
C PRO A 509 -1.46 22.16 -15.68
N GLN A 510 -2.09 22.20 -14.51
CA GLN A 510 -1.97 23.27 -13.52
C GLN A 510 -0.87 22.98 -12.47
N GLY A 511 -0.15 21.86 -12.60
CA GLY A 511 0.88 21.46 -11.66
C GLY A 511 0.35 20.74 -10.41
N TRP A 512 -0.92 20.33 -10.38
CA TRP A 512 -1.51 19.54 -9.29
C TRP A 512 -1.31 18.06 -9.53
N ASN A 513 -0.06 17.70 -9.68
CA ASN A 513 0.35 16.38 -10.15
C ASN A 513 0.18 15.30 -9.08
N HIS A 514 0.19 14.07 -9.51
CA HIS A 514 0.43 12.92 -8.66
C HIS A 514 1.92 12.83 -8.33
N GLY A 515 2.37 13.63 -7.38
CA GLY A 515 3.76 13.74 -6.99
C GLY A 515 4.56 14.85 -7.68
N GLY A 516 5.86 14.92 -7.41
CA GLY A 516 6.73 15.99 -7.86
C GLY A 516 6.46 17.33 -7.16
N LEU A 517 5.82 17.30 -6.01
CA LEU A 517 5.46 18.47 -5.21
C LEU A 517 6.22 18.47 -3.89
N SER A 518 6.77 19.62 -3.51
CA SER A 518 7.26 19.80 -2.15
C SER A 518 6.11 19.83 -1.16
N GLU A 519 6.39 19.65 0.12
CA GLU A 519 5.38 19.73 1.18
C GLU A 519 4.70 21.11 1.24
N GLN A 520 5.41 22.16 0.91
CA GLN A 520 4.86 23.51 0.79
C GLN A 520 3.89 23.61 -0.39
N GLN A 521 4.24 23.01 -1.52
CA GLN A 521 3.37 22.96 -2.70
C GLN A 521 2.16 22.08 -2.46
N GLN A 522 2.32 20.90 -1.85
CA GLN A 522 1.22 20.05 -1.40
C GLN A 522 0.22 20.87 -0.56
N ALA A 523 0.72 21.59 0.44
CA ALA A 523 -0.10 22.41 1.32
C ALA A 523 -0.94 23.46 0.59
N LEU A 524 -0.35 24.14 -0.41
CA LEU A 524 -1.06 25.13 -1.23
C LEU A 524 -2.11 24.48 -2.12
N VAL A 525 -1.77 23.37 -2.75
CA VAL A 525 -2.67 22.66 -3.67
C VAL A 525 -3.85 22.06 -2.92
N ASP A 526 -3.63 21.33 -1.82
CA ASP A 526 -4.71 20.70 -1.06
C ASP A 526 -5.66 21.74 -0.43
N ALA A 527 -5.12 22.85 0.05
CA ALA A 527 -5.93 23.99 0.49
C ALA A 527 -6.79 24.54 -0.66
N ARG A 528 -6.25 24.65 -1.87
CA ARG A 528 -6.96 25.08 -3.06
C ARG A 528 -8.06 24.08 -3.46
N LEU A 529 -7.74 22.80 -3.52
CA LEU A 529 -8.70 21.73 -3.85
C LEU A 529 -9.87 21.74 -2.89
N THR A 530 -9.62 21.90 -1.58
CA THR A 530 -10.64 21.98 -0.54
C THR A 530 -11.63 23.12 -0.83
N ARG A 531 -11.11 24.30 -1.16
CA ARG A 531 -11.96 25.46 -1.49
C ARG A 531 -12.71 25.28 -2.80
N ASP A 532 -12.10 24.63 -3.80
CA ASP A 532 -12.77 24.28 -5.05
C ASP A 532 -13.90 23.26 -4.83
N ILE A 533 -13.70 22.25 -3.96
CA ILE A 533 -14.77 21.31 -3.56
C ILE A 533 -15.91 22.08 -2.88
N TYR A 534 -15.62 22.96 -1.93
CA TYR A 534 -16.65 23.78 -1.29
C TYR A 534 -17.40 24.66 -2.29
N ALA A 535 -16.68 25.35 -3.17
CA ALA A 535 -17.26 26.23 -4.18
C ALA A 535 -18.08 25.50 -5.25
N SER A 536 -17.80 24.23 -5.50
CA SER A 536 -18.57 23.38 -6.44
C SER A 536 -19.99 23.06 -5.95
N GLY A 537 -20.26 23.26 -4.64
CA GLY A 537 -21.52 22.91 -4.00
C GLY A 537 -21.56 21.48 -3.45
N ALA A 538 -20.43 20.79 -3.37
CA ALA A 538 -20.33 19.52 -2.68
C ALA A 538 -20.63 19.65 -1.18
N ALA A 539 -21.19 18.58 -0.58
CA ALA A 539 -21.59 18.54 0.82
C ALA A 539 -20.43 18.35 1.80
N GLY A 540 -19.26 18.02 1.29
CA GLY A 540 -18.08 17.80 2.11
C GLY A 540 -16.88 17.31 1.35
N ALA A 541 -15.75 17.34 2.04
CA ALA A 541 -14.43 16.97 1.54
C ALA A 541 -13.69 16.07 2.56
N GLY A 542 -13.14 14.95 2.11
CA GLY A 542 -12.30 14.03 2.89
C GLY A 542 -10.86 14.09 2.41
N LEU A 543 -10.01 14.84 3.12
CA LEU A 543 -8.58 14.94 2.79
C LEU A 543 -7.90 13.58 2.90
N PHE A 544 -7.23 13.16 1.87
CA PHE A 544 -6.37 11.97 1.89
C PHE A 544 -4.92 12.42 2.05
N ALA A 545 -4.22 12.13 3.19
CA ALA A 545 -4.70 11.39 4.35
C ALA A 545 -4.07 11.97 5.64
N LEU A 546 -4.32 11.38 6.82
CA LEU A 546 -3.73 11.87 8.06
C LEU A 546 -2.21 11.62 8.11
N ILE A 547 -1.76 10.42 7.75
CA ILE A 547 -0.36 9.99 7.86
C ILE A 547 0.19 9.53 6.51
N ASP A 548 1.50 9.66 6.33
CA ASP A 548 2.21 8.96 5.25
C ASP A 548 2.22 7.45 5.51
N GLU A 549 2.07 6.65 4.45
CA GLU A 549 1.92 5.21 4.55
C GLU A 549 2.92 4.45 3.66
N TRP A 550 4.00 3.94 4.24
CA TRP A 550 5.11 3.30 3.52
C TRP A 550 4.75 2.00 2.79
N PHE A 551 3.65 1.34 3.13
CA PHE A 551 3.23 0.11 2.46
C PHE A 551 2.64 0.34 1.07
N LYS A 552 2.21 1.57 0.77
CA LYS A 552 1.59 1.93 -0.50
C LYS A 552 2.57 1.86 -1.66
N LYS A 553 2.03 1.70 -2.85
CA LYS A 553 2.80 1.69 -4.10
C LYS A 553 1.93 2.09 -5.27
N ASN A 554 2.51 2.80 -6.22
CA ASN A 554 1.84 3.17 -7.45
C ASN A 554 2.37 2.35 -8.66
N TRP A 555 1.71 2.53 -9.80
CA TRP A 555 2.05 1.82 -11.04
C TRP A 555 3.42 2.18 -11.65
N ILE A 556 4.03 3.31 -11.26
CA ILE A 556 5.33 3.74 -11.79
C ILE A 556 6.48 2.96 -11.16
N VAL A 557 6.38 2.64 -9.88
CA VAL A 557 7.45 2.00 -9.10
C VAL A 557 7.14 0.56 -8.71
N SER A 558 5.87 0.14 -8.77
CA SER A 558 5.43 -1.17 -8.25
C SER A 558 6.17 -2.37 -8.85
N ASP A 559 6.64 -2.25 -10.09
CA ASP A 559 7.41 -3.30 -10.76
C ASP A 559 8.84 -3.44 -10.23
N PHE A 560 9.34 -2.41 -9.53
CA PHE A 560 10.70 -2.34 -9.00
C PHE A 560 10.77 -2.42 -7.47
N GLU A 561 9.64 -2.54 -6.79
CA GLU A 561 9.56 -2.74 -5.35
C GLU A 561 9.28 -4.20 -5.04
N TYR A 562 10.34 -4.98 -5.00
CA TYR A 562 10.25 -6.43 -4.91
C TYR A 562 11.22 -7.01 -3.87
N PRO A 563 10.77 -7.90 -2.96
CA PRO A 563 9.42 -8.45 -2.85
C PRO A 563 8.40 -7.48 -2.24
N PRO A 564 7.15 -7.48 -2.72
CA PRO A 564 6.14 -6.49 -2.33
C PRO A 564 5.83 -6.46 -0.83
N GLU A 565 5.94 -7.62 -0.17
CA GLU A 565 5.68 -7.75 1.28
C GLU A 565 6.70 -7.03 2.15
N ARG A 566 7.84 -6.61 1.61
CA ARG A 566 8.86 -5.86 2.33
C ARG A 566 8.75 -4.35 2.14
N LYS A 567 7.89 -3.90 1.24
CA LYS A 567 7.72 -2.48 0.91
C LYS A 567 7.51 -1.59 2.14
N ARG A 568 6.75 -2.06 3.12
CA ARG A 568 6.48 -1.35 4.37
C ARG A 568 7.72 -1.04 5.23
N LEU A 569 8.88 -1.63 4.91
CA LEU A 569 10.11 -1.53 5.70
C LEU A 569 11.00 -0.35 5.31
N TRP A 570 10.67 0.36 4.25
CA TRP A 570 11.43 1.50 3.76
C TRP A 570 10.54 2.50 3.04
N LEU A 571 10.92 3.76 3.07
CA LEU A 571 10.23 4.84 2.36
C LEU A 571 10.83 4.97 0.97
N ASN A 572 9.99 4.97 -0.07
CA ASN A 572 10.42 5.28 -1.42
C ASN A 572 9.95 6.69 -1.83
N PRO A 573 10.79 7.72 -1.76
CA PRO A 573 10.39 9.06 -2.18
C PRO A 573 10.00 9.19 -3.65
N LEU A 574 10.25 8.16 -4.48
CA LEU A 574 9.80 8.10 -5.86
C LEU A 574 8.37 7.58 -6.00
N ASP A 575 7.83 6.98 -4.95
CA ASP A 575 6.43 6.54 -4.93
C ASP A 575 5.53 7.69 -4.45
N ALA A 576 4.62 8.10 -5.32
CA ALA A 576 3.69 9.16 -4.99
C ALA A 576 2.71 8.75 -3.88
N GLU A 577 2.27 7.49 -3.86
CA GLU A 577 1.23 7.00 -2.95
C GLU A 577 1.64 7.01 -1.47
N GLU A 578 2.93 7.05 -1.16
CA GLU A 578 3.40 7.01 0.23
C GLU A 578 3.30 8.34 0.98
N ASN A 579 3.11 9.48 0.29
CA ASN A 579 3.44 10.81 0.83
C ASN A 579 2.25 11.78 0.88
N TYR A 580 1.02 11.30 1.05
CA TYR A 580 -0.18 12.12 1.15
C TYR A 580 -0.42 12.74 2.53
N GLY A 581 0.23 12.22 3.55
CA GLY A 581 -0.08 12.54 4.94
C GLY A 581 0.01 14.02 5.30
N VAL A 582 -0.83 14.44 6.23
CA VAL A 582 -0.66 15.67 7.03
C VAL A 582 0.54 15.52 7.96
N VAL A 583 0.78 14.30 8.42
CA VAL A 583 1.92 13.91 9.23
C VAL A 583 2.86 13.06 8.40
N ALA A 584 4.08 13.55 8.20
CA ALA A 584 5.15 12.79 7.59
C ALA A 584 5.63 11.67 8.51
N MET A 585 5.86 10.49 7.93
CA MET A 585 6.56 9.38 8.58
C MET A 585 8.00 9.35 8.03
N ARG A 586 8.89 10.16 8.67
CA ARG A 586 10.28 10.33 8.22
C ARG A 586 11.11 9.09 8.49
N ALA A 587 11.97 8.73 7.54
CA ALA A 587 12.99 7.70 7.72
C ALA A 587 14.03 8.12 8.77
N GLY A 588 14.62 7.14 9.43
CA GLY A 588 15.60 7.33 10.49
C GLY A 588 15.03 7.82 11.82
N SER A 589 15.79 7.68 12.90
CA SER A 589 15.42 8.28 14.17
C SER A 589 15.61 9.80 14.13
N LYS A 590 14.81 10.55 14.86
CA LYS A 590 14.86 12.03 14.89
C LYS A 590 16.27 12.58 15.18
N GLY A 591 17.05 11.91 16.01
CA GLY A 591 18.41 12.34 16.39
C GLY A 591 19.50 11.95 15.39
N SER A 592 19.20 11.13 14.38
CA SER A 592 20.17 10.65 13.39
C SER A 592 19.93 11.21 11.99
N ARG A 593 18.96 12.11 11.81
CA ARG A 593 18.61 12.69 10.52
C ARG A 593 19.77 13.49 9.93
N ILE A 594 20.00 13.31 8.65
CA ILE A 594 20.87 14.15 7.83
C ILE A 594 19.98 15.09 7.01
N THR A 595 20.28 16.38 7.07
CA THR A 595 19.56 17.44 6.35
C THR A 595 20.42 18.00 5.24
N ILE A 596 19.85 18.24 4.07
CA ILE A 596 20.57 18.86 2.95
C ILE A 596 20.56 20.37 3.13
N ASP A 597 21.54 20.92 3.82
CA ASP A 597 21.59 22.37 4.16
C ASP A 597 23.02 22.99 4.11
N GLY A 598 24.05 22.15 3.92
CA GLY A 598 25.47 22.56 3.93
C GLY A 598 26.05 22.67 5.34
N ASP A 599 25.32 22.34 6.40
CA ASP A 599 25.86 22.22 7.76
C ASP A 599 26.44 20.83 7.98
N SER A 600 27.61 20.78 8.55
CA SER A 600 28.33 19.54 8.81
C SER A 600 28.01 18.92 10.17
N SER A 601 27.14 19.54 10.96
CA SER A 601 26.89 19.12 12.35
C SER A 601 26.24 17.76 12.46
N ASP A 602 25.33 17.43 11.56
CA ASP A 602 24.61 16.15 11.47
C ASP A 602 25.47 14.99 10.91
N TRP A 603 26.63 15.33 10.34
CA TRP A 603 27.65 14.37 9.92
C TRP A 603 28.66 14.01 11.02
N ARG A 604 28.54 14.59 12.22
CA ARG A 604 29.44 14.24 13.33
C ARG A 604 29.34 12.76 13.71
N GLY A 605 30.51 12.12 13.88
CA GLY A 605 30.55 10.69 14.18
C GLY A 605 30.31 9.77 13.00
N ARG A 606 29.92 10.28 11.82
CA ARG A 606 29.80 9.48 10.60
C ARG A 606 31.20 9.21 10.03
N PRO A 607 31.50 7.96 9.63
CA PRO A 607 32.81 7.61 9.13
C PRO A 607 33.14 8.33 7.82
N VAL A 608 34.43 8.63 7.64
CA VAL A 608 34.99 9.09 6.36
C VAL A 608 35.28 7.86 5.52
N LEU A 609 34.70 7.79 4.33
CA LEU A 609 35.02 6.71 3.38
C LEU A 609 36.39 6.96 2.75
N TYR A 610 36.64 8.21 2.31
CA TYR A 610 37.92 8.67 1.80
C TYR A 610 38.30 9.96 2.48
N GLY A 611 39.55 10.05 2.96
CA GLY A 611 40.17 11.29 3.39
C GLY A 611 41.32 11.68 2.44
N ALA A 612 41.75 12.92 2.51
CA ALA A 612 42.88 13.41 1.73
C ALA A 612 44.22 12.92 2.29
N THR A 613 44.40 11.60 2.39
CA THR A 613 45.72 10.99 2.73
C THR A 613 46.45 10.65 1.45
N GLY A 614 47.70 11.01 1.34
CA GLY A 614 48.56 10.73 0.18
C GLY A 614 49.09 11.98 -0.51
N SER A 615 49.63 11.89 -1.74
CA SER A 615 50.22 13.02 -2.49
C SER A 615 49.22 14.18 -2.59
N ARG A 616 49.69 15.39 -2.32
CA ARG A 616 48.89 16.60 -2.41
C ARG A 616 48.60 16.88 -3.89
N PHE A 617 47.31 17.00 -4.24
CA PHE A 617 46.91 17.56 -5.52
C PHE A 617 47.45 19.01 -5.60
N SER A 618 48.21 19.30 -6.64
CA SER A 618 48.86 20.61 -6.85
C SER A 618 48.10 21.54 -7.79
N GLY A 619 46.93 21.09 -8.28
CA GLY A 619 46.10 21.86 -9.20
C GLY A 619 45.24 22.92 -8.50
N PRO A 620 44.32 23.56 -9.27
CA PRO A 620 43.39 24.59 -8.75
C PRO A 620 42.57 24.10 -7.57
N ALA A 621 42.36 24.99 -6.58
CA ALA A 621 41.60 24.67 -5.37
C ALA A 621 40.15 24.20 -5.68
N ALA A 622 39.57 24.64 -6.78
CA ALA A 622 38.23 24.19 -7.19
C ALA A 622 38.17 22.71 -7.58
N LEU A 623 39.26 22.18 -8.14
CA LEU A 623 39.39 20.75 -8.49
C LEU A 623 39.82 19.86 -7.31
N GLN A 624 40.25 20.45 -6.18
CA GLN A 624 40.76 19.68 -5.05
C GLN A 624 39.66 18.95 -4.31
N LEU A 625 39.75 17.61 -4.22
CA LEU A 625 38.91 16.75 -3.42
C LEU A 625 39.54 16.52 -2.04
N LYS A 626 38.77 16.73 -0.96
CA LYS A 626 39.26 16.58 0.42
C LYS A 626 38.81 15.31 1.07
N SER A 627 37.49 15.02 1.01
CA SER A 627 36.96 13.81 1.60
C SER A 627 35.62 13.46 1.00
N LEU A 628 35.26 12.15 1.05
CA LEU A 628 33.92 11.63 0.81
C LEU A 628 33.46 10.93 2.07
N ARG A 629 32.22 11.22 2.48
CA ARG A 629 31.50 10.49 3.51
C ARG A 629 30.23 9.90 2.90
N VAL A 630 29.85 8.74 3.40
CA VAL A 630 28.61 8.05 2.98
C VAL A 630 27.83 7.66 4.22
N ALA A 631 26.52 7.87 4.18
CA ALA A 631 25.59 7.47 5.22
C ALA A 631 24.26 7.00 4.59
N GLN A 632 23.37 6.47 5.38
CA GLN A 632 22.06 6.03 4.91
C GLN A 632 21.01 6.09 6.04
N ASP A 633 19.75 6.06 5.61
CA ASP A 633 18.57 5.72 6.41
C ASP A 633 17.63 4.82 5.61
N GLU A 634 16.39 4.67 6.05
CA GLU A 634 15.40 3.82 5.39
C GLU A 634 14.81 4.42 4.10
N ALA A 635 15.21 5.64 3.70
CA ALA A 635 14.76 6.31 2.46
C ALA A 635 15.90 6.63 1.48
N TYR A 636 17.09 6.94 2.01
CA TYR A 636 18.15 7.57 1.21
C TYR A 636 19.55 6.98 1.47
N VAL A 637 20.38 7.10 0.45
CA VAL A 637 21.84 7.14 0.57
C VAL A 637 22.29 8.59 0.55
N TYR A 638 23.08 8.98 1.52
CA TYR A 638 23.63 10.32 1.66
C TYR A 638 25.10 10.34 1.32
N LEU A 639 25.51 11.33 0.53
CA LEU A 639 26.90 11.59 0.20
C LEU A 639 27.27 13.00 0.66
N ARG A 640 28.44 13.14 1.28
CA ARG A 640 29.05 14.44 1.55
C ARG A 640 30.43 14.47 0.96
N LEU A 641 30.61 15.40 0.02
CA LEU A 641 31.89 15.68 -0.63
C LEU A 641 32.45 17.01 -0.11
N ASP A 642 33.60 16.97 0.54
CA ASP A 642 34.35 18.15 0.94
C ASP A 642 35.37 18.49 -0.16
N VAL A 643 35.39 19.76 -0.60
CA VAL A 643 36.24 20.24 -1.71
C VAL A 643 37.11 21.41 -1.29
N GLY A 644 38.08 21.79 -2.12
CA GLY A 644 38.94 22.92 -1.84
C GLY A 644 38.23 24.27 -2.00
N ARG A 645 37.42 24.41 -3.04
CA ARG A 645 36.57 25.56 -3.35
C ARG A 645 35.43 25.13 -4.25
N ILE A 646 34.23 25.68 -4.06
CA ILE A 646 33.10 25.50 -4.98
C ILE A 646 33.15 26.60 -6.04
N ASP A 647 33.30 26.21 -7.29
CA ASP A 647 33.37 27.10 -8.45
C ASP A 647 32.93 26.35 -9.71
N TRP A 648 31.65 26.41 -9.99
CA TRP A 648 31.01 25.63 -11.05
C TRP A 648 31.44 26.04 -12.49
N ALA A 649 32.07 27.19 -12.64
CA ALA A 649 32.64 27.59 -13.94
C ALA A 649 33.94 26.86 -14.27
N HIS A 650 34.65 26.35 -13.26
CA HIS A 650 36.02 25.77 -13.41
C HIS A 650 36.16 24.37 -12.83
N ALA A 651 35.11 23.87 -12.12
CA ALA A 651 35.14 22.52 -11.54
C ALA A 651 33.77 21.89 -11.50
N HIS A 652 33.67 20.75 -12.15
CA HIS A 652 32.54 19.79 -12.01
C HIS A 652 33.05 18.52 -11.31
N TYR A 653 32.11 17.75 -10.79
CA TYR A 653 32.43 16.52 -10.05
C TYR A 653 31.57 15.38 -10.56
N GLN A 654 32.19 14.22 -10.76
CA GLN A 654 31.49 12.99 -11.08
C GLN A 654 31.81 11.93 -10.04
N ILE A 655 30.75 11.26 -9.52
CA ILE A 655 30.88 10.18 -8.55
C ILE A 655 30.34 8.91 -9.20
N GLY A 656 31.27 8.00 -9.56
CA GLY A 656 30.91 6.69 -10.04
C GLY A 656 30.48 5.79 -8.90
N ILE A 657 29.39 5.03 -9.09
CA ILE A 657 28.77 4.17 -8.08
C ILE A 657 28.62 2.77 -8.66
N ASP A 658 29.35 1.80 -8.07
CA ASP A 658 29.12 0.37 -8.23
C ASP A 658 28.13 -0.07 -7.17
N THR A 659 26.95 -0.56 -7.58
CA THR A 659 25.88 -0.96 -6.69
C THR A 659 25.77 -2.48 -6.49
N TYR A 660 26.55 -3.28 -7.25
CA TYR A 660 26.38 -4.73 -7.20
C TYR A 660 27.70 -5.50 -7.06
N ARG A 661 28.44 -5.65 -8.16
CA ARG A 661 29.70 -6.41 -8.19
C ARG A 661 30.75 -5.67 -8.99
N ARG A 662 31.92 -5.54 -8.43
CA ARG A 662 33.05 -4.78 -8.94
C ARG A 662 33.48 -5.03 -10.40
N ASN A 663 33.16 -6.20 -10.95
CA ASN A 663 33.50 -6.57 -12.33
C ASN A 663 32.33 -6.46 -13.31
N LEU A 664 31.21 -5.89 -12.86
CA LEU A 664 30.01 -5.65 -13.69
C LEU A 664 29.75 -4.15 -13.76
N GLY A 665 28.99 -3.67 -14.76
CA GLY A 665 28.81 -2.25 -15.06
C GLY A 665 29.87 -1.68 -16.01
N ASP A 666 29.77 -0.39 -16.34
CA ASP A 666 30.69 0.29 -17.23
C ASP A 666 31.93 0.80 -16.48
N THR A 667 33.12 0.57 -17.04
CA THR A 667 34.38 1.04 -16.45
C THR A 667 34.81 2.41 -16.92
N GLN A 668 34.11 3.08 -17.85
CA GLN A 668 34.50 4.37 -18.41
C GLN A 668 33.58 5.50 -17.92
N LEU A 669 34.12 6.48 -17.24
CA LEU A 669 33.40 7.66 -16.80
C LEU A 669 32.93 8.54 -17.97
N PRO A 670 31.69 9.12 -17.93
CA PRO A 670 31.09 9.77 -19.11
C PRO A 670 31.83 11.03 -19.58
N ASN A 671 32.21 11.92 -18.68
CA ASN A 671 32.70 13.26 -19.08
C ASN A 671 34.19 13.29 -19.40
N THR A 672 34.98 12.52 -18.69
CA THR A 672 36.44 12.54 -18.79
C THR A 672 37.02 11.39 -19.60
N GLY A 673 36.27 10.30 -19.75
CA GLY A 673 36.77 9.05 -20.30
C GLY A 673 37.75 8.33 -19.40
N SER A 674 37.86 8.74 -18.12
CA SER A 674 38.75 8.09 -17.15
C SER A 674 38.23 6.68 -16.86
N ARG A 675 39.19 5.74 -16.74
CA ARG A 675 38.88 4.34 -16.46
C ARG A 675 38.79 4.10 -14.96
N ALA A 676 37.63 3.61 -14.52
CA ALA A 676 37.38 3.17 -13.16
C ALA A 676 38.04 1.81 -12.88
N PRO A 677 38.47 1.51 -11.67
CA PRO A 677 39.02 0.20 -11.29
C PRO A 677 37.92 -0.85 -11.07
N VAL A 678 36.65 -0.44 -11.02
CA VAL A 678 35.45 -1.26 -10.89
C VAL A 678 34.44 -0.88 -11.94
N GLY A 679 33.52 -1.78 -12.27
CA GLY A 679 32.38 -1.44 -13.12
C GLY A 679 31.38 -0.59 -12.31
N LEU A 680 30.69 0.30 -12.98
CA LEU A 680 29.77 1.27 -12.39
C LEU A 680 28.41 1.11 -13.03
N GLU A 681 27.35 1.07 -12.21
CA GLU A 681 25.98 1.12 -12.72
C GLU A 681 25.46 2.56 -12.82
N PHE A 682 26.01 3.47 -12.03
CA PHE A 682 25.58 4.86 -12.00
C PHE A 682 26.77 5.83 -11.94
N VAL A 683 26.53 7.03 -12.48
CA VAL A 683 27.41 8.17 -12.29
C VAL A 683 26.59 9.38 -11.87
N LEU A 684 26.84 9.86 -10.66
CA LEU A 684 26.32 11.12 -10.18
C LEU A 684 27.17 12.24 -10.79
N ASP A 685 26.58 12.99 -11.72
CA ASP A 685 27.21 14.10 -12.42
C ASP A 685 26.75 15.42 -11.82
N LEU A 686 27.67 16.12 -11.14
CA LEU A 686 27.43 17.39 -10.49
C LEU A 686 28.06 18.52 -11.33
N GLY A 687 27.26 19.00 -12.30
CA GLY A 687 27.62 20.09 -13.22
C GLY A 687 27.07 21.46 -12.80
N GLY A 688 26.76 21.67 -11.53
CA GLY A 688 26.17 22.89 -11.00
C GLY A 688 24.63 22.80 -10.84
N PRO A 689 23.99 23.85 -10.28
CA PRO A 689 22.58 23.82 -9.87
C PRO A 689 21.56 23.47 -10.97
N GLN A 690 21.89 23.73 -12.23
CA GLN A 690 20.98 23.54 -13.36
C GLN A 690 21.28 22.28 -14.17
N ALA A 691 22.43 21.63 -14.00
CA ALA A 691 22.93 20.58 -14.89
C ALA A 691 23.22 19.24 -14.21
N SER A 692 22.93 19.11 -12.91
CA SER A 692 23.26 17.91 -12.15
C SER A 692 22.22 16.80 -12.33
N GLN A 693 22.68 15.56 -12.48
CA GLN A 693 21.84 14.38 -12.66
C GLN A 693 22.56 13.09 -12.21
N LEU A 694 21.78 12.03 -12.01
CA LEU A 694 22.30 10.68 -11.83
C LEU A 694 22.11 9.92 -13.15
N LEU A 695 23.22 9.63 -13.82
CA LEU A 695 23.27 8.84 -15.04
C LEU A 695 23.24 7.34 -14.71
N VAL A 696 22.69 6.55 -15.62
CA VAL A 696 22.67 5.07 -15.53
C VAL A 696 23.43 4.46 -16.70
N ASP A 697 24.16 3.38 -16.47
CA ASP A 697 24.79 2.57 -17.54
C ASP A 697 23.72 2.18 -18.57
N HIS A 698 24.03 2.43 -19.84
CA HIS A 698 23.13 2.16 -20.97
C HIS A 698 22.56 0.73 -20.96
N LEU A 699 23.36 -0.28 -20.60
CA LEU A 699 22.93 -1.67 -20.53
C LEU A 699 22.06 -1.96 -19.30
N TYR A 700 22.13 -1.09 -18.29
CA TYR A 700 21.38 -1.22 -17.04
C TYR A 700 20.14 -0.31 -16.99
N ASN A 701 19.88 0.49 -18.01
CA ASN A 701 18.70 1.33 -18.07
C ASN A 701 17.42 0.50 -18.26
N PRO A 702 16.46 0.53 -17.32
CA PRO A 702 15.22 -0.26 -17.40
C PRO A 702 14.23 0.29 -18.44
N TYR A 703 14.47 1.46 -19.01
CA TYR A 703 13.63 2.05 -20.05
C TYR A 703 14.45 2.38 -21.29
N ARG A 704 13.85 2.18 -22.47
CA ARG A 704 14.46 2.57 -23.74
C ARG A 704 13.49 3.40 -24.57
N PRO A 705 13.97 4.40 -25.30
CA PRO A 705 13.15 5.14 -26.26
C PRO A 705 12.89 4.29 -27.49
N VAL A 706 11.65 4.25 -27.94
CA VAL A 706 11.22 3.58 -29.18
C VAL A 706 10.38 4.55 -30.00
N ALA A 707 10.79 4.82 -31.23
CA ALA A 707 9.97 5.58 -32.15
C ALA A 707 8.71 4.79 -32.53
N ILE A 708 7.55 5.43 -32.51
CA ILE A 708 6.28 4.81 -32.93
C ILE A 708 6.16 4.92 -34.46
N PRO A 709 6.32 3.83 -35.22
CA PRO A 709 6.25 3.89 -36.67
C PRO A 709 4.88 4.34 -37.16
N GLY A 710 4.87 5.30 -38.11
CA GLY A 710 3.65 5.83 -38.71
C GLY A 710 2.95 6.90 -37.84
N SER A 711 3.42 7.19 -36.64
CA SER A 711 2.79 8.22 -35.80
C SER A 711 2.85 9.62 -36.42
N LYS A 712 1.72 10.33 -36.35
CA LYS A 712 1.58 11.71 -36.82
C LYS A 712 0.90 12.55 -35.73
N PRO A 713 1.61 13.50 -35.09
CA PRO A 713 3.03 13.83 -35.26
C PRO A 713 3.96 12.68 -34.83
N PRO A 714 5.24 12.70 -35.24
CA PRO A 714 6.22 11.74 -34.78
C PRO A 714 6.25 11.68 -33.25
N ALA A 715 6.22 10.47 -32.69
CA ALA A 715 6.20 10.26 -31.26
C ALA A 715 7.25 9.23 -30.83
N ILE A 716 7.79 9.42 -29.64
CA ILE A 716 8.68 8.47 -28.96
C ILE A 716 7.92 7.91 -27.77
N GLN A 717 7.98 6.60 -27.60
CA GLN A 717 7.52 5.90 -26.43
C GLN A 717 8.71 5.34 -25.67
N TYR A 718 8.69 5.46 -24.34
CA TYR A 718 9.65 4.77 -23.48
C TYR A 718 9.01 3.47 -23.02
N VAL A 719 9.65 2.35 -23.29
CA VAL A 719 9.16 1.01 -22.97
C VAL A 719 10.16 0.29 -22.09
N TYR A 720 9.68 -0.71 -21.37
CA TYR A 720 10.57 -1.59 -20.63
C TYR A 720 11.63 -2.20 -21.53
N ASN A 721 12.85 -2.19 -21.05
CA ASN A 721 13.98 -2.82 -21.72
C ASN A 721 14.09 -4.29 -21.26
N PRO A 722 13.71 -5.27 -22.09
CA PRO A 722 13.80 -6.68 -21.72
C PRO A 722 15.25 -7.19 -21.66
N ALA A 723 16.21 -6.39 -22.13
CA ALA A 723 17.63 -6.71 -22.12
C ALA A 723 18.40 -6.04 -20.96
N VAL A 724 17.70 -5.41 -20.01
CA VAL A 724 18.33 -4.86 -18.80
C VAL A 724 19.12 -5.95 -18.10
N ARG A 725 20.39 -5.68 -17.87
CA ARG A 725 21.31 -6.55 -17.14
C ARG A 725 22.52 -5.80 -16.65
N ILE A 726 23.05 -6.23 -15.55
CA ILE A 726 24.36 -5.79 -15.08
C ILE A 726 25.40 -6.69 -15.72
N VAL A 727 26.19 -6.14 -16.64
CA VAL A 727 27.30 -6.84 -17.30
C VAL A 727 28.52 -5.94 -17.33
N GLY A 728 29.70 -6.53 -17.23
CA GLY A 728 30.96 -5.76 -17.36
C GLY A 728 31.09 -5.25 -18.81
N ASN A 729 31.30 -3.93 -18.92
CA ASN A 729 31.50 -3.28 -20.21
C ASN A 729 32.44 -2.08 -20.07
N ASP A 730 32.84 -1.48 -21.19
CA ASP A 730 33.67 -0.28 -21.29
C ASP A 730 33.19 0.61 -22.44
N LEU A 731 31.89 0.69 -22.63
CA LEU A 731 31.27 1.44 -23.72
C LEU A 731 31.33 2.95 -23.49
N GLY A 732 31.41 3.40 -22.24
CA GLY A 732 31.30 4.82 -21.85
C GLY A 732 29.95 5.44 -22.23
N GLN A 733 28.89 4.60 -22.34
CA GLN A 733 27.56 5.03 -22.73
C GLN A 733 26.66 5.14 -21.49
N TRP A 734 26.21 6.36 -21.26
CA TRP A 734 25.43 6.70 -20.08
C TRP A 734 24.12 7.37 -20.49
N ASP A 735 23.05 6.94 -19.85
CA ASP A 735 21.70 7.42 -20.15
C ASP A 735 21.15 8.29 -19.00
N SER A 736 20.33 9.28 -19.37
CA SER A 736 19.35 9.84 -18.45
C SER A 736 18.20 8.83 -18.28
N LEU A 737 17.65 8.70 -17.07
CA LEU A 737 16.53 7.81 -16.83
C LEU A 737 15.21 8.55 -17.06
N VAL A 738 14.59 8.31 -18.20
CA VAL A 738 13.35 8.96 -18.60
C VAL A 738 12.15 8.04 -18.36
N VAL A 739 11.15 8.55 -17.66
CA VAL A 739 9.87 7.89 -17.41
C VAL A 739 8.72 8.68 -18.01
N VAL A 740 7.60 7.99 -18.30
CA VAL A 740 6.42 8.54 -18.96
C VAL A 740 5.21 8.41 -18.04
N PRO A 741 4.92 9.39 -17.19
CA PRO A 741 3.74 9.38 -16.33
C PRO A 741 2.42 9.39 -17.12
N ASN A 742 2.34 10.20 -18.17
CA ASN A 742 1.17 10.29 -19.02
C ASN A 742 1.52 9.73 -20.40
N ARG A 743 0.89 8.62 -20.77
CA ARG A 743 1.09 8.05 -22.10
C ARG A 743 0.40 8.86 -23.19
N ARG A 744 0.83 8.70 -24.40
CA ARG A 744 0.11 9.20 -25.56
C ARG A 744 -1.24 8.48 -25.69
N LYS A 745 -2.31 9.27 -25.95
CA LYS A 745 -3.69 8.77 -26.13
C LYS A 745 -4.34 9.34 -27.39
N ILE A 746 -5.40 8.64 -27.84
CA ILE A 746 -6.36 9.18 -28.80
C ILE A 746 -7.74 9.19 -28.16
N GLY A 747 -8.36 10.36 -28.08
CA GLY A 747 -9.71 10.52 -27.56
C GLY A 747 -10.77 9.94 -28.51
N ARG A 748 -12.00 9.79 -28.00
CA ARG A 748 -13.16 9.32 -28.77
C ARG A 748 -13.47 10.23 -29.97
N ASP A 749 -13.19 11.50 -29.84
CA ASP A 749 -13.32 12.55 -30.86
C ASP A 749 -12.19 12.53 -31.91
N GLY A 750 -11.20 11.67 -31.77
CA GLY A 750 -10.03 11.57 -32.63
C GLY A 750 -8.87 12.51 -32.29
N SER A 751 -8.98 13.32 -31.26
CA SER A 751 -7.91 14.17 -30.74
C SER A 751 -6.73 13.34 -30.25
N ILE A 752 -5.51 13.83 -30.49
CA ILE A 752 -4.27 13.18 -30.02
C ILE A 752 -3.73 13.97 -28.83
N TYR A 753 -3.55 13.29 -27.73
CA TYR A 753 -2.91 13.79 -26.53
C TYR A 753 -1.49 13.26 -26.47
N PRO A 754 -0.47 14.13 -26.47
CA PRO A 754 0.93 13.69 -26.47
C PRO A 754 1.30 13.04 -25.13
N ALA A 755 2.30 12.14 -25.18
CA ALA A 755 2.91 11.66 -23.95
C ALA A 755 3.64 12.79 -23.22
N VAL A 756 3.61 12.74 -21.89
CA VAL A 756 4.43 13.61 -21.03
C VAL A 756 5.51 12.75 -20.39
N SER A 757 6.76 13.16 -20.52
CA SER A 757 7.92 12.44 -19.98
C SER A 757 8.86 13.39 -19.24
N TYR A 758 9.63 12.85 -18.31
CA TYR A 758 10.65 13.62 -17.61
C TYR A 758 11.87 12.75 -17.24
N ASN A 759 13.03 13.41 -17.09
CA ASN A 759 14.20 12.75 -16.54
C ASN A 759 14.02 12.62 -15.01
N ARG A 760 13.69 11.42 -14.55
CA ARG A 760 13.46 11.11 -13.14
C ARG A 760 14.70 11.36 -12.30
N ASN A 761 15.88 11.15 -12.87
CA ASN A 761 17.17 11.24 -12.21
C ASN A 761 17.85 12.62 -12.34
N ARG A 762 17.15 13.64 -12.87
CA ARG A 762 17.63 15.03 -12.76
C ARG A 762 17.56 15.48 -11.32
N LEU A 763 18.65 16.03 -10.78
CA LEU A 763 18.74 16.36 -9.37
C LEU A 763 18.28 17.78 -9.07
N LEU A 764 17.48 17.92 -8.01
CA LEU A 764 16.94 19.19 -7.55
C LEU A 764 17.93 19.86 -6.58
N TYR A 765 18.44 21.02 -6.98
CA TYR A 765 19.31 21.85 -6.16
C TYR A 765 18.50 22.78 -5.26
N ALA A 766 18.54 22.55 -3.97
CA ALA A 766 17.97 23.43 -2.95
C ALA A 766 18.50 23.04 -1.57
N ARG A 767 18.28 23.89 -0.57
CA ARG A 767 18.26 23.45 0.83
C ARG A 767 16.94 22.71 1.11
N GLU A 768 16.98 21.70 1.92
CA GLU A 768 15.78 20.94 2.28
C GLU A 768 14.72 21.81 2.96
N ALA A 769 15.14 22.80 3.76
CA ALA A 769 14.22 23.75 4.39
C ALA A 769 13.45 24.63 3.37
N ASP A 770 14.05 24.93 2.22
CA ASP A 770 13.43 25.73 1.16
C ASP A 770 12.58 24.85 0.22
N ASN A 771 12.96 23.59 0.06
CA ASN A 771 12.26 22.62 -0.76
C ASN A 771 12.47 21.19 -0.22
N SER A 772 11.43 20.57 0.27
CA SER A 772 11.49 19.21 0.82
C SER A 772 11.93 18.13 -0.18
N LEU A 773 11.89 18.44 -1.49
CA LEU A 773 12.35 17.55 -2.57
C LEU A 773 13.83 17.73 -2.90
N ALA A 774 14.58 18.60 -2.21
CA ALA A 774 15.99 18.84 -2.48
C ALA A 774 16.78 17.53 -2.53
N ASP A 775 17.46 17.28 -3.64
CA ASP A 775 18.37 16.13 -3.76
C ASP A 775 19.79 16.49 -3.33
N TRP A 776 20.18 17.75 -3.49
CA TRP A 776 21.52 18.19 -3.15
C TRP A 776 21.64 19.70 -2.93
N PHE A 777 22.66 20.07 -2.18
CA PHE A 777 23.05 21.46 -1.93
C PHE A 777 24.56 21.59 -1.82
N ALA A 778 25.10 22.73 -2.19
CA ALA A 778 26.51 23.08 -2.08
C ALA A 778 26.66 24.41 -1.36
N ASP A 779 27.29 24.42 -0.20
CA ASP A 779 27.61 25.65 0.55
C ASP A 779 29.05 26.12 0.23
N THR A 780 29.14 27.28 -0.41
CA THR A 780 30.43 27.89 -0.79
C THR A 780 31.27 28.30 0.41
N ARG A 781 30.65 28.61 1.55
CA ARG A 781 31.32 29.02 2.78
C ARG A 781 32.00 27.84 3.48
N THR A 782 31.27 26.75 3.64
CA THR A 782 31.75 25.50 4.25
C THR A 782 32.55 24.65 3.27
N ARG A 783 32.35 24.85 1.95
CA ARG A 783 32.94 24.07 0.85
C ARG A 783 32.51 22.62 0.88
N VAL A 784 31.31 22.41 1.25
CA VAL A 784 30.64 21.10 1.38
C VAL A 784 29.60 20.98 0.29
N ILE A 785 29.55 19.82 -0.34
CA ILE A 785 28.48 19.38 -1.24
C ILE A 785 27.78 18.20 -0.57
N GLU A 786 26.50 18.33 -0.31
CA GLU A 786 25.68 17.28 0.25
C GLU A 786 24.68 16.80 -0.78
N VAL A 787 24.53 15.49 -0.88
CA VAL A 787 23.61 14.82 -1.80
C VAL A 787 22.85 13.75 -1.04
N ARG A 788 21.56 13.62 -1.31
CA ARG A 788 20.77 12.45 -0.92
C ARG A 788 20.14 11.82 -2.16
N LEU A 789 20.27 10.52 -2.29
CA LEU A 789 19.72 9.75 -3.38
C LEU A 789 18.70 8.77 -2.81
N PRO A 790 17.42 8.87 -3.19
CA PRO A 790 16.46 7.82 -2.88
C PRO A 790 16.98 6.45 -3.31
N TRP A 791 16.77 5.42 -2.50
CA TRP A 791 17.19 4.05 -2.84
C TRP A 791 16.66 3.60 -4.21
N GLY A 792 15.42 3.99 -4.56
CA GLY A 792 14.83 3.67 -5.85
C GLY A 792 15.53 4.33 -7.04
N MET A 793 16.24 5.46 -6.87
CA MET A 793 17.05 6.06 -7.93
C MET A 793 18.28 5.20 -8.27
N LEU A 794 18.78 4.46 -7.30
CA LEU A 794 19.89 3.51 -7.45
C LEU A 794 19.39 2.10 -7.80
N GLN A 795 18.12 1.97 -8.21
CA GLN A 795 17.47 0.72 -8.61
C GLN A 795 17.54 -0.39 -7.56
N LEU A 796 17.52 -0.03 -6.27
CA LEU A 796 17.27 -1.01 -5.23
C LEU A 796 15.81 -1.44 -5.28
N LEU A 797 15.63 -2.75 -5.25
CA LEU A 797 14.31 -3.39 -5.16
C LEU A 797 13.85 -3.45 -3.71
N ASP A 798 14.79 -3.67 -2.79
CA ASP A 798 14.57 -3.69 -1.34
C ASP A 798 15.88 -3.36 -0.60
N PRO A 799 16.04 -2.13 -0.10
CA PRO A 799 17.21 -1.75 0.67
C PRO A 799 17.32 -2.50 2.02
N SER A 800 16.20 -2.95 2.59
CA SER A 800 16.20 -3.67 3.86
C SER A 800 16.91 -5.03 3.79
N THR A 801 17.03 -5.62 2.58
CA THR A 801 17.77 -6.87 2.33
C THR A 801 18.96 -6.67 1.41
N ARG A 802 19.25 -5.44 1.00
CA ARG A 802 20.29 -5.12 0.01
C ARG A 802 20.03 -5.76 -1.35
N SER A 803 18.74 -5.80 -1.77
CA SER A 803 18.36 -6.33 -3.07
C SER A 803 18.40 -5.25 -4.13
N VAL A 804 19.18 -5.46 -5.19
CA VAL A 804 19.28 -4.59 -6.36
C VAL A 804 18.62 -5.24 -7.58
N LEU A 805 18.21 -4.43 -8.55
CA LEU A 805 17.75 -4.91 -9.84
C LEU A 805 18.91 -5.61 -10.56
N ALA A 806 18.78 -6.91 -10.82
CA ALA A 806 19.79 -7.69 -11.54
C ALA A 806 19.46 -7.90 -13.01
N GLY A 807 18.19 -7.82 -13.36
CA GLY A 807 17.71 -7.94 -14.74
C GLY A 807 16.21 -7.76 -14.82
N ASN A 808 15.72 -7.61 -16.03
CA ASN A 808 14.30 -7.52 -16.33
C ASN A 808 13.98 -8.46 -17.50
N THR A 809 13.14 -9.47 -17.28
CA THR A 809 12.78 -10.46 -18.29
C THR A 809 11.53 -10.09 -19.07
N SER A 810 10.65 -9.27 -18.49
CA SER A 810 9.44 -8.71 -19.08
C SER A 810 8.84 -7.65 -18.17
N ILE A 811 7.82 -6.92 -18.64
CA ILE A 811 7.05 -5.97 -17.80
C ILE A 811 6.54 -6.69 -16.55
N GLY A 812 6.83 -6.13 -15.39
CA GLY A 812 6.42 -6.67 -14.08
C GLY A 812 7.14 -7.95 -13.65
N LYS A 813 8.25 -8.33 -14.32
CA LYS A 813 9.06 -9.49 -13.97
C LYS A 813 10.53 -9.09 -13.84
N VAL A 814 10.83 -8.41 -12.77
CA VAL A 814 12.21 -8.08 -12.41
C VAL A 814 12.86 -9.21 -11.63
N SER A 815 14.17 -9.35 -11.77
CA SER A 815 14.97 -10.23 -10.93
C SER A 815 15.88 -9.41 -10.03
N GLY A 816 15.89 -9.75 -8.75
CA GLY A 816 16.76 -9.15 -7.75
C GLY A 816 18.00 -9.99 -7.49
N ALA A 817 19.06 -9.32 -7.05
CA ALA A 817 20.25 -9.95 -6.52
C ALA A 817 20.73 -9.20 -5.29
N THR A 818 21.30 -9.93 -4.32
CA THR A 818 21.84 -9.30 -3.11
C THR A 818 23.21 -8.70 -3.41
N THR A 819 23.40 -7.42 -3.06
CA THR A 819 24.70 -6.77 -3.11
C THR A 819 25.48 -6.93 -1.80
N ASP A 820 26.80 -6.96 -1.87
CA ASP A 820 27.67 -6.89 -0.69
C ASP A 820 27.82 -5.46 -0.16
N GLY A 821 27.41 -4.47 -0.95
CA GLY A 821 27.47 -3.05 -0.68
C GLY A 821 27.86 -2.26 -1.92
N PHE A 822 28.09 -0.97 -1.76
CA PHE A 822 28.43 -0.05 -2.83
C PHE A 822 29.92 0.30 -2.80
N ARG A 823 30.43 0.65 -3.98
CA ARG A 823 31.78 1.21 -4.12
C ARG A 823 31.67 2.54 -4.85
N PHE A 824 32.45 3.49 -4.40
CA PHE A 824 32.42 4.86 -4.93
C PHE A 824 33.77 5.25 -5.46
N ILE A 825 33.78 5.99 -6.55
CA ILE A 825 34.97 6.75 -7.00
C ILE A 825 34.56 8.18 -7.26
N VAL A 826 35.43 9.13 -7.05
CA VAL A 826 35.16 10.55 -7.30
C VAL A 826 36.26 11.11 -8.20
N GLU A 827 35.85 11.84 -9.22
CA GLU A 827 36.76 12.63 -10.06
C GLU A 827 36.23 14.06 -10.16
N SER A 828 37.12 15.03 -10.03
CA SER A 828 36.88 16.42 -10.41
C SER A 828 37.46 16.69 -11.79
N TYR A 829 36.87 17.61 -12.54
CA TYR A 829 37.34 17.99 -13.87
C TYR A 829 36.95 19.43 -14.21
N ASP A 830 37.76 20.06 -15.07
CA ASP A 830 37.46 21.37 -15.64
C ASP A 830 36.43 21.17 -16.80
N PRO A 831 35.23 21.76 -16.74
CA PRO A 831 34.24 21.61 -17.81
C PRO A 831 34.69 22.16 -19.16
N SER A 832 35.65 23.11 -19.19
CA SER A 832 36.21 23.63 -20.43
C SER A 832 37.21 22.67 -21.10
N ASN A 833 37.80 21.76 -20.34
CA ASN A 833 38.73 20.73 -20.81
C ASN A 833 38.60 19.45 -19.97
N PRO A 834 37.52 18.69 -20.07
CA PRO A 834 37.24 17.56 -19.18
C PRO A 834 38.35 16.49 -19.19
N ARG A 835 39.05 16.33 -20.30
CA ARG A 835 40.11 15.31 -20.45
C ARG A 835 41.44 15.69 -19.82
N SER A 836 41.62 16.95 -19.41
CA SER A 836 42.89 17.39 -18.76
C SER A 836 43.13 16.74 -17.40
N GLY A 837 42.04 16.15 -16.82
CA GLY A 837 42.09 15.53 -15.51
C GLY A 837 41.97 16.55 -14.38
N GLY A 838 41.65 16.05 -13.21
CA GLY A 838 41.53 16.79 -11.97
C GLY A 838 42.06 15.96 -10.82
N ASP A 839 41.45 16.05 -9.66
CA ASP A 839 41.74 15.24 -8.49
C ASP A 839 40.85 14.00 -8.43
N TYR A 840 41.27 12.96 -7.72
CA TYR A 840 40.61 11.64 -7.68
C TYR A 840 40.50 11.12 -6.25
N LEU A 841 39.41 10.38 -5.95
CA LEU A 841 39.27 9.60 -4.72
C LEU A 841 38.67 8.22 -5.02
N PRO A 842 39.22 7.12 -4.45
CA PRO A 842 40.48 7.05 -3.73
C PRO A 842 41.68 7.28 -4.69
N ARG A 843 42.74 7.94 -4.22
CA ARG A 843 43.90 8.25 -5.06
C ARG A 843 44.72 7.00 -5.35
N GLY A 844 44.98 6.75 -6.63
CA GLY A 844 45.82 5.68 -7.09
C GLY A 844 47.31 5.93 -6.82
N VAL A 845 48.12 4.92 -7.08
CA VAL A 845 49.59 4.93 -6.92
C VAL A 845 50.22 4.70 -8.30
N GLY A 846 51.32 5.37 -8.57
CA GLY A 846 52.04 5.26 -9.84
C GLY A 846 51.25 5.86 -11.00
N THR A 847 50.98 5.06 -12.05
CA THR A 847 50.24 5.50 -13.24
C THR A 847 48.71 5.36 -13.09
N SER A 848 48.23 4.71 -12.03
CA SER A 848 46.80 4.53 -11.80
C SER A 848 46.17 5.77 -11.21
N LYS A 849 45.13 6.31 -11.81
CA LYS A 849 44.35 7.46 -11.30
C LYS A 849 43.66 7.11 -9.99
N PHE A 850 42.94 6.01 -9.94
CA PHE A 850 42.20 5.55 -8.79
C PHE A 850 42.88 4.36 -8.10
N ALA A 851 42.87 4.34 -6.79
CA ALA A 851 43.05 3.11 -6.03
C ALA A 851 41.80 2.27 -6.06
N GLU A 852 41.94 1.02 -5.61
CA GLU A 852 40.80 0.12 -5.46
C GLU A 852 39.82 0.66 -4.40
N PRO A 853 38.54 0.91 -4.74
CA PRO A 853 37.60 1.43 -3.78
C PRO A 853 37.15 0.32 -2.79
N PRO A 854 37.14 0.64 -1.47
CA PRO A 854 36.55 -0.26 -0.48
C PRO A 854 35.03 -0.39 -0.65
N THR A 855 34.48 -1.51 -0.24
CA THR A 855 33.05 -1.70 -0.17
C THR A 855 32.47 -0.95 1.03
N TRP A 856 31.58 -0.03 0.79
CA TRP A 856 30.70 0.54 1.79
C TRP A 856 29.43 -0.28 1.85
N SER A 857 28.97 -0.63 3.06
CA SER A 857 27.78 -1.46 3.24
C SER A 857 26.97 -1.01 4.44
N TRP A 858 25.74 -1.47 4.51
CA TRP A 858 24.81 -1.19 5.62
C TRP A 858 24.24 -2.50 6.17
N GLN A 859 23.73 -2.44 7.39
CA GLN A 859 23.09 -3.60 7.99
C GLN A 859 21.67 -3.77 7.46
N PRO A 860 21.27 -4.97 7.04
CA PRO A 860 19.88 -5.27 6.75
C PRO A 860 18.99 -5.05 7.97
N TRP A 861 17.70 -4.77 7.73
CA TRP A 861 16.75 -4.54 8.82
C TRP A 861 15.41 -5.23 8.58
N GLU A 862 14.75 -5.61 9.69
CA GLU A 862 13.38 -6.12 9.74
C GLU A 862 12.43 -5.15 10.45
N THR A 863 12.98 -4.18 11.14
CA THR A 863 12.25 -3.12 11.82
C THR A 863 12.84 -1.78 11.41
N PRO A 864 12.10 -0.94 10.68
CA PRO A 864 12.61 0.34 10.25
C PRO A 864 12.69 1.34 11.40
N GLN A 865 13.64 2.24 11.32
CA GLN A 865 13.71 3.43 12.17
C GLN A 865 12.90 4.55 11.52
N TRP A 866 12.12 5.27 12.30
CA TRP A 866 11.31 6.36 11.80
C TRP A 866 10.88 7.32 12.92
N HIS A 867 10.40 8.51 12.54
CA HIS A 867 9.75 9.45 13.45
C HIS A 867 8.66 10.23 12.72
N ALA A 868 7.66 10.67 13.47
CA ALA A 868 6.56 11.48 12.96
C ALA A 868 6.90 12.97 13.00
N GLU A 869 6.49 13.71 11.96
CA GLU A 869 6.67 15.15 11.86
C GLU A 869 5.46 15.78 11.14
N VAL A 870 4.91 16.85 11.69
CA VAL A 870 3.77 17.56 11.09
C VAL A 870 4.25 18.37 9.88
N LYS A 871 3.61 18.17 8.72
CA LYS A 871 3.92 18.90 7.48
C LYS A 871 3.28 20.30 7.47
N PRO A 872 3.76 21.22 6.60
CA PRO A 872 3.12 22.52 6.34
C PRO A 872 1.64 22.42 5.96
N LEU A 873 1.21 21.28 5.42
CA LEU A 873 -0.16 20.95 5.08
C LEU A 873 -1.11 21.14 6.28
N PHE A 874 -0.71 20.79 7.50
CA PHE A 874 -1.52 20.98 8.69
C PHE A 874 -1.96 22.45 8.87
N ALA A 875 -1.02 23.38 8.88
CA ALA A 875 -1.32 24.80 9.06
C ALA A 875 -2.12 25.39 7.87
N ALA A 876 -1.89 24.89 6.66
CA ALA A 876 -2.66 25.30 5.49
C ALA A 876 -4.13 24.83 5.59
N MET A 877 -4.34 23.58 5.99
CA MET A 877 -5.68 23.02 6.17
C MET A 877 -6.41 23.66 7.36
N GLN A 878 -5.71 23.95 8.46
CA GLN A 878 -6.28 24.68 9.60
C GLN A 878 -6.87 26.03 9.17
N ARG A 879 -6.11 26.82 8.41
CA ARG A 879 -6.61 28.10 7.86
C ARG A 879 -7.76 27.90 6.90
N THR A 880 -7.69 26.88 6.05
CA THR A 880 -8.70 26.57 5.04
C THR A 880 -10.02 26.15 5.70
N PHE A 881 -9.98 25.24 6.64
CA PHE A 881 -11.17 24.77 7.36
C PHE A 881 -11.78 25.88 8.23
N ALA A 882 -10.97 26.76 8.82
CA ALA A 882 -11.47 27.93 9.54
C ALA A 882 -12.21 28.92 8.62
N GLY A 883 -11.79 29.02 7.34
CA GLY A 883 -12.46 29.89 6.35
C GLY A 883 -13.73 29.30 5.75
N ILE A 884 -14.06 28.03 5.97
CA ILE A 884 -15.27 27.38 5.46
C ILE A 884 -16.27 27.23 6.62
N PRO A 885 -17.50 27.75 6.50
CA PRO A 885 -18.54 27.58 7.50
C PRO A 885 -18.82 26.10 7.76
N GLU A 886 -18.86 25.71 9.03
CA GLU A 886 -19.26 24.36 9.41
C GLU A 886 -20.76 24.14 9.22
N HIS A 887 -21.54 25.17 9.58
CA HIS A 887 -22.99 25.21 9.45
C HIS A 887 -23.39 26.25 8.39
N PRO A 888 -23.25 25.94 7.09
CA PRO A 888 -23.59 26.89 6.04
C PRO A 888 -25.11 27.14 6.05
N THR A 889 -25.51 28.38 5.76
CA THR A 889 -26.92 28.65 5.44
C THR A 889 -27.30 27.85 4.20
N ALA A 890 -28.52 27.32 4.16
CA ALA A 890 -29.03 26.55 3.02
C ALA A 890 -28.82 27.37 1.73
N ARG A 891 -28.09 26.77 0.77
CA ARG A 891 -27.79 27.39 -0.54
C ARG A 891 -28.90 27.14 -1.53
#